data_b8f515e80b227a2e11d8ffbc06f97e62
#
_entry.id   b8f515e80b227a2e11d8ffbc06f97e62
#
_cell.length_a   1.000
_cell.length_b   1.000
_cell.length_c   1.000
_cell.angle_alpha   90.00
_cell.angle_beta   90.00
_cell.angle_gamma   90.00
#
_symmetry.space_group_name_H-M   'P 1'
#
loop_
_entity.id
_entity.type
_entity.pdbx_description
1 polymer ?
#
loop_
_entity_poly.entity_id
_entity_poly.type
_entity_poly.pdbx_seq_one_letter_code
_entity_poly.pdbx_strand_id
1 'polypeptide(L)'
;MNYGYFDEGNREYVITKPNTPAPWANYLGSPEYGAIISNNAGGYSFVKSGANGRISRYVFNQEDKPGRYLYLRDDNTKDYWSASWQPVGKDLSTYKNVCRHGTAYTIFDTDYSNIHSEALYYVPLNKTHEVWRLKVTNNDSKERKISTFGFIEFTNEDHYENDQVNLQYTLFITKTYFKENKILQTINENCGKDVDGSNGNERFFGMVGQPITSYNGDKTSFIGRYRSYGNPIAVENGICDNTLNYNSNGCGALHSAVTLAPGETKEFIYVLGKKRDREANVILANYGNSAVVDAELAELKTYWHAQLENFKVTTPDNNFNNMVNTWNAYQCFITFIWSRAASFIYCGLRNGYGYRDTVQDIQGIIHLNPEMAADKIRFMLSAQVDNGGGLPLVKFDHNAGHEDTPDDASYVQATGHPAYRADDALWLFPTVLKYIGETGNKAFIDEVIPYANKDEGTVYDHLKRAIQFSMERLGAHKMPAGLHADWNDCLRLGKKGESSFVALQLYYAMTVIKDFAIEKNDKEYLAYIETTQKELGDIIQEYCWEDDRFIRGYKEDGQVIGSKKDPEANMWLNPQSWAVISGLASKEQAELALESVHRELNTKFGARVMAPSYVDHAFDGALAILFNKSTKENGGIFSQPQGWIILAEALMGHGNRAFEYFTESSPATQNDNADVRVLEPYVHGQFTETVDSPFEGRSHVHWLTGTASTVMVGCVEGICGMRPDFDGLLVAPAIPSTWKGFTIEKVFRGKKLNITVKNENGAEGGYKEFYLNGEKLEKNYIPADKMKDVNEVILVM
;
A
#
# COMPACT_ATOMS: atom_id res chain seq x y z
N MET A 1 -25.14 1.82 2.12
CA MET A 1 -25.56 0.40 2.09
C MET A 1 -24.39 -0.45 2.53
N ASN A 2 -24.61 -1.56 3.22
CA ASN A 2 -23.58 -2.50 3.59
C ASN A 2 -23.49 -3.62 2.53
N TYR A 3 -22.28 -3.94 2.08
CA TYR A 3 -22.01 -4.97 1.08
C TYR A 3 -21.27 -6.19 1.64
N GLY A 4 -20.79 -6.10 2.89
CA GLY A 4 -20.02 -7.16 3.51
C GLY A 4 -19.67 -6.87 4.98
N TYR A 5 -18.84 -7.72 5.56
CA TYR A 5 -18.46 -7.64 6.96
C TYR A 5 -17.04 -8.18 7.18
N PHE A 6 -16.43 -7.78 8.30
CA PHE A 6 -15.14 -8.29 8.76
C PHE A 6 -15.32 -9.62 9.48
N ASP A 7 -14.63 -10.66 9.01
CA ASP A 7 -14.47 -11.94 9.69
C ASP A 7 -13.10 -11.93 10.41
N GLU A 8 -13.12 -11.52 11.68
CA GLU A 8 -11.91 -11.40 12.51
C GLU A 8 -11.20 -12.74 12.70
N GLY A 9 -11.98 -13.83 12.84
CA GLY A 9 -11.44 -15.17 13.10
C GLY A 9 -10.60 -15.70 11.97
N ASN A 10 -11.00 -15.45 10.74
CA ASN A 10 -10.30 -15.87 9.52
C ASN A 10 -9.42 -14.76 8.93
N ARG A 11 -9.47 -13.53 9.46
CA ARG A 11 -8.83 -12.33 8.89
C ARG A 11 -9.25 -12.12 7.43
N GLU A 12 -10.56 -12.20 7.20
CA GLU A 12 -11.18 -12.02 5.90
C GLU A 12 -12.14 -10.82 5.91
N TYR A 13 -12.28 -10.18 4.76
CA TYR A 13 -13.43 -9.34 4.49
C TYR A 13 -14.38 -10.09 3.55
N VAL A 14 -15.61 -10.31 4.01
CA VAL A 14 -16.61 -11.13 3.34
C VAL A 14 -17.59 -10.24 2.61
N ILE A 15 -17.59 -10.25 1.28
CA ILE A 15 -18.49 -9.50 0.41
C ILE A 15 -19.68 -10.39 0.07
N THR A 16 -20.87 -10.01 0.54
CA THR A 16 -22.12 -10.76 0.35
C THR A 16 -22.97 -10.25 -0.81
N LYS A 17 -22.59 -9.08 -1.38
CA LYS A 17 -23.26 -8.48 -2.55
C LYS A 17 -22.21 -8.15 -3.59
N PRO A 18 -22.14 -8.89 -4.71
CA PRO A 18 -21.06 -8.74 -5.69
C PRO A 18 -21.11 -7.43 -6.50
N ASN A 19 -22.27 -6.74 -6.51
CA ASN A 19 -22.48 -5.46 -7.18
C ASN A 19 -22.04 -4.27 -6.33
N THR A 20 -20.83 -4.33 -5.81
CA THR A 20 -20.18 -3.24 -5.05
C THR A 20 -20.11 -1.94 -5.86
N PRO A 21 -20.03 -0.76 -5.20
CA PRO A 21 -20.02 0.54 -5.90
C PRO A 21 -18.84 0.74 -6.87
N ALA A 22 -17.74 0.05 -6.62
CA ALA A 22 -16.56 -0.05 -7.48
C ALA A 22 -16.00 -1.47 -7.36
N PRO A 23 -15.06 -1.89 -8.23
CA PRO A 23 -14.33 -3.13 -8.03
C PRO A 23 -13.52 -3.08 -6.72
N TRP A 24 -13.87 -3.92 -5.75
CA TRP A 24 -13.14 -4.03 -4.49
C TRP A 24 -12.06 -5.08 -4.60
N ALA A 25 -10.82 -4.63 -4.48
CA ALA A 25 -9.66 -5.44 -4.80
C ALA A 25 -9.00 -6.06 -3.58
N ASN A 26 -8.23 -7.12 -3.87
CA ASN A 26 -7.26 -7.73 -2.99
C ASN A 26 -5.96 -7.96 -3.77
N TYR A 27 -4.84 -8.07 -3.05
CA TYR A 27 -3.56 -8.43 -3.62
C TYR A 27 -3.24 -9.89 -3.35
N LEU A 28 -2.68 -10.55 -4.37
CA LEU A 28 -2.12 -11.89 -4.28
C LEU A 28 -0.63 -11.78 -4.57
N GLY A 29 0.18 -12.61 -3.95
CA GLY A 29 1.57 -12.74 -4.34
C GLY A 29 2.61 -12.20 -3.37
N SER A 30 3.80 -12.09 -3.90
CA SER A 30 5.05 -11.76 -3.21
C SER A 30 5.77 -10.66 -3.99
N PRO A 31 6.95 -10.17 -3.51
CA PRO A 31 7.77 -9.22 -4.27
C PRO A 31 8.13 -9.71 -5.69
N GLU A 32 8.23 -11.02 -5.90
CA GLU A 32 8.63 -11.61 -7.18
C GLU A 32 7.46 -11.82 -8.16
N TYR A 33 6.23 -11.89 -7.66
CA TYR A 33 5.01 -12.08 -8.46
C TYR A 33 3.84 -11.34 -7.84
N GLY A 34 3.39 -10.29 -8.49
CA GLY A 34 2.23 -9.50 -8.08
C GLY A 34 0.99 -9.87 -8.86
N ALA A 35 -0.14 -9.90 -8.16
CA ALA A 35 -1.46 -10.08 -8.78
C ALA A 35 -2.49 -9.26 -8.02
N ILE A 36 -3.36 -8.56 -8.75
CA ILE A 36 -4.50 -7.82 -8.23
C ILE A 36 -5.76 -8.53 -8.68
N ILE A 37 -6.67 -8.79 -7.77
CA ILE A 37 -7.95 -9.43 -8.05
C ILE A 37 -9.08 -8.65 -7.40
N SER A 38 -10.14 -8.36 -8.15
CA SER A 38 -11.36 -7.76 -7.61
C SER A 38 -12.34 -8.80 -7.07
N ASN A 39 -13.39 -8.33 -6.39
CA ASN A 39 -14.53 -9.15 -5.99
C ASN A 39 -15.34 -9.72 -7.18
N ASN A 40 -14.90 -9.48 -8.40
CA ASN A 40 -15.45 -10.01 -9.65
C ASN A 40 -14.40 -10.75 -10.50
N ALA A 41 -13.28 -11.14 -9.88
CA ALA A 41 -12.14 -11.82 -10.50
C ALA A 41 -11.45 -11.01 -11.63
N GLY A 42 -11.73 -9.71 -11.71
CA GLY A 42 -11.01 -8.79 -12.58
C GLY A 42 -9.61 -8.49 -12.07
N GLY A 43 -8.78 -7.85 -12.89
CA GLY A 43 -7.42 -7.46 -12.53
C GLY A 43 -6.33 -8.17 -13.33
N TYR A 44 -5.07 -8.00 -12.91
CA TYR A 44 -3.91 -8.40 -13.71
C TYR A 44 -2.76 -8.95 -12.87
N SER A 45 -1.81 -9.59 -13.57
CA SER A 45 -0.63 -10.21 -12.98
C SER A 45 0.65 -9.73 -13.65
N PHE A 46 1.74 -9.73 -12.86
CA PHE A 46 3.06 -9.31 -13.33
C PHE A 46 4.17 -10.00 -12.53
N VAL A 47 5.35 -10.13 -13.13
CA VAL A 47 6.57 -10.58 -12.47
C VAL A 47 7.43 -9.36 -12.14
N LYS A 48 7.80 -9.16 -10.88
CA LYS A 48 8.63 -8.09 -10.31
C LYS A 48 8.08 -6.67 -10.52
N SER A 49 7.75 -6.27 -11.75
CA SER A 49 7.37 -4.91 -12.08
C SER A 49 6.02 -4.84 -12.77
N GLY A 50 5.10 -4.04 -12.22
CA GLY A 50 3.84 -3.71 -12.87
C GLY A 50 3.99 -2.95 -14.20
N ALA A 51 5.15 -2.32 -14.44
CA ALA A 51 5.47 -1.64 -15.69
C ALA A 51 6.07 -2.58 -16.74
N ASN A 52 7.04 -3.42 -16.35
CA ASN A 52 7.91 -4.16 -17.27
C ASN A 52 7.81 -5.68 -17.10
N GLY A 53 6.85 -6.18 -16.37
CA GLY A 53 6.70 -7.62 -16.10
C GLY A 53 5.29 -8.16 -16.34
N ARG A 54 4.45 -7.47 -17.10
CA ARG A 54 3.05 -7.84 -17.33
C ARG A 54 2.91 -9.22 -17.97
N ILE A 55 2.00 -10.00 -17.40
CA ILE A 55 1.61 -11.33 -17.91
C ILE A 55 0.21 -11.25 -18.52
N SER A 56 -0.74 -10.75 -17.75
CA SER A 56 -2.13 -10.60 -18.17
C SER A 56 -2.48 -9.14 -18.41
N ARG A 57 -3.37 -8.93 -19.36
CA ARG A 57 -3.76 -7.59 -19.80
C ARG A 57 -4.65 -6.90 -18.77
N TYR A 58 -4.44 -5.60 -18.65
CA TYR A 58 -5.33 -4.66 -18.00
C TYR A 58 -5.48 -3.42 -18.87
N VAL A 59 -6.71 -2.99 -19.13
CA VAL A 59 -7.02 -1.77 -19.88
C VAL A 59 -7.24 -0.62 -18.91
N PHE A 60 -6.57 0.50 -19.11
CA PHE A 60 -6.55 1.64 -18.19
C PHE A 60 -7.86 2.44 -18.20
N ASN A 61 -8.86 1.96 -17.46
CA ASN A 61 -10.19 2.57 -17.42
C ASN A 61 -10.83 2.63 -16.02
N GLN A 62 -10.08 2.39 -14.94
CA GLN A 62 -10.53 2.27 -13.54
C GLN A 62 -11.49 1.08 -13.28
N GLU A 63 -11.83 0.32 -14.31
CA GLU A 63 -12.56 -0.94 -14.14
C GLU A 63 -11.56 -2.07 -13.87
N ASP A 64 -12.07 -3.26 -13.63
CA ASP A 64 -11.26 -4.42 -13.32
C ASP A 64 -11.06 -5.38 -14.52
N LYS A 65 -11.51 -4.99 -15.71
CA LYS A 65 -11.47 -5.84 -16.94
C LYS A 65 -10.20 -5.61 -17.77
N PRO A 66 -9.76 -6.68 -18.44
CA PRO A 66 -10.14 -8.09 -18.28
C PRO A 66 -9.63 -8.69 -16.97
N GLY A 67 -10.03 -9.94 -16.69
CA GLY A 67 -9.68 -10.64 -15.46
C GLY A 67 -9.41 -12.12 -15.65
N ARG A 68 -9.42 -12.85 -14.54
CA ARG A 68 -9.23 -14.29 -14.41
C ARG A 68 -10.57 -15.00 -14.40
N TYR A 69 -11.16 -15.23 -15.57
CA TYR A 69 -12.54 -15.66 -15.65
C TYR A 69 -12.68 -17.18 -15.70
N LEU A 70 -13.56 -17.71 -14.84
CA LEU A 70 -14.00 -19.09 -14.83
C LEU A 70 -15.49 -19.11 -15.20
N TYR A 71 -15.79 -19.54 -16.42
CA TYR A 71 -17.17 -19.70 -16.88
C TYR A 71 -17.62 -21.14 -16.63
N LEU A 72 -18.88 -21.28 -16.23
CA LEU A 72 -19.59 -22.53 -16.14
C LEU A 72 -20.76 -22.51 -17.10
N ARG A 73 -21.06 -23.63 -17.73
CA ARG A 73 -22.19 -23.80 -18.65
C ARG A 73 -22.86 -25.13 -18.39
N ASP A 74 -24.17 -25.12 -18.27
CA ASP A 74 -25.00 -26.32 -18.33
C ASP A 74 -25.24 -26.72 -19.78
N ASP A 75 -24.67 -27.82 -20.21
CA ASP A 75 -24.78 -28.27 -21.60
C ASP A 75 -26.17 -28.77 -22.00
N ASN A 76 -26.99 -29.11 -21.01
CA ASN A 76 -28.37 -29.53 -21.27
C ASN A 76 -29.28 -28.32 -21.55
N THR A 77 -29.15 -27.28 -20.76
CA THR A 77 -29.97 -26.06 -20.91
C THR A 77 -29.31 -25.01 -21.79
N LYS A 78 -27.99 -25.12 -22.01
CA LYS A 78 -27.11 -24.14 -22.68
C LYS A 78 -26.98 -22.83 -21.94
N ASP A 79 -27.49 -22.75 -20.72
CA ASP A 79 -27.30 -21.58 -19.87
C ASP A 79 -25.87 -21.56 -19.31
N TYR A 80 -25.28 -20.34 -19.15
CA TYR A 80 -23.91 -20.19 -18.67
C TYR A 80 -23.79 -18.99 -17.72
N TRP A 81 -22.81 -19.03 -16.82
CA TRP A 81 -22.55 -18.02 -15.80
C TRP A 81 -21.05 -17.96 -15.48
N SER A 82 -20.66 -16.99 -14.68
CA SER A 82 -19.30 -16.87 -14.14
C SER A 82 -19.26 -17.33 -12.69
N ALA A 83 -18.16 -17.93 -12.25
CA ALA A 83 -17.94 -18.30 -10.84
C ALA A 83 -17.83 -17.06 -9.92
N SER A 84 -17.58 -15.88 -10.47
CA SER A 84 -17.36 -14.60 -9.77
C SER A 84 -18.41 -13.53 -10.08
N TRP A 85 -19.62 -13.90 -10.48
CA TRP A 85 -20.71 -13.07 -10.98
C TRP A 85 -20.39 -12.38 -12.32
N GLN A 86 -19.48 -11.40 -12.35
CA GLN A 86 -18.95 -10.87 -13.61
C GLN A 86 -17.96 -11.87 -14.22
N PRO A 87 -17.76 -11.85 -15.55
CA PRO A 87 -18.28 -10.85 -16.50
C PRO A 87 -19.68 -11.15 -17.06
N VAL A 88 -20.28 -12.28 -16.75
CA VAL A 88 -21.62 -12.67 -17.31
C VAL A 88 -22.75 -11.84 -16.66
N GLY A 89 -22.72 -11.65 -15.34
CA GLY A 89 -23.65 -10.76 -14.63
C GLY A 89 -25.08 -11.29 -14.56
N LYS A 90 -25.28 -12.51 -14.06
CA LYS A 90 -26.62 -13.08 -13.84
C LYS A 90 -27.45 -12.25 -12.86
N ASP A 91 -28.77 -12.35 -12.96
CA ASP A 91 -29.70 -11.70 -12.04
C ASP A 91 -29.47 -12.18 -10.60
N LEU A 92 -29.18 -11.25 -9.70
CA LEU A 92 -28.88 -11.52 -8.30
C LEU A 92 -30.06 -12.06 -7.49
N SER A 93 -31.28 -12.06 -8.04
CA SER A 93 -32.42 -12.73 -7.42
C SER A 93 -32.32 -14.25 -7.50
N THR A 94 -31.55 -14.78 -8.46
CA THR A 94 -31.38 -16.23 -8.72
C THR A 94 -29.93 -16.68 -8.58
N TYR A 95 -28.99 -15.76 -8.55
CA TYR A 95 -27.56 -16.01 -8.45
C TYR A 95 -27.03 -15.51 -7.10
N LYS A 96 -26.42 -16.40 -6.34
CA LYS A 96 -25.82 -16.08 -5.05
C LYS A 96 -24.30 -16.17 -5.18
N ASN A 97 -23.61 -15.15 -4.69
CA ASN A 97 -22.17 -15.12 -4.67
C ASN A 97 -21.70 -14.48 -3.37
N VAL A 98 -20.71 -15.10 -2.75
CA VAL A 98 -19.95 -14.56 -1.63
C VAL A 98 -18.48 -14.53 -2.03
N CYS A 99 -17.87 -13.36 -1.96
CA CYS A 99 -16.43 -13.21 -2.16
C CYS A 99 -15.76 -13.01 -0.81
N ARG A 100 -14.72 -13.81 -0.53
CA ARG A 100 -13.88 -13.70 0.66
C ARG A 100 -12.50 -13.22 0.26
N HIS A 101 -12.16 -12.00 0.60
CA HIS A 101 -10.80 -11.48 0.50
C HIS A 101 -10.07 -11.77 1.82
N GLY A 102 -9.03 -12.59 1.75
CA GLY A 102 -8.13 -12.85 2.88
C GLY A 102 -6.74 -12.29 2.62
N THR A 103 -5.80 -12.56 3.52
CA THR A 103 -4.41 -12.13 3.37
C THR A 103 -3.71 -12.94 2.27
N ALA A 104 -3.59 -12.34 1.08
CA ALA A 104 -2.98 -12.87 -0.14
C ALA A 104 -3.74 -14.02 -0.82
N TYR A 105 -5.02 -14.18 -0.57
CA TYR A 105 -5.89 -15.10 -1.30
C TYR A 105 -7.30 -14.54 -1.46
N THR A 106 -8.06 -15.07 -2.41
CA THR A 106 -9.48 -14.73 -2.62
C THR A 106 -10.26 -15.99 -2.95
N ILE A 107 -11.45 -16.11 -2.37
CA ILE A 107 -12.37 -17.23 -2.59
C ILE A 107 -13.73 -16.68 -3.04
N PHE A 108 -14.30 -17.32 -4.06
CA PHE A 108 -15.69 -17.08 -4.48
C PHE A 108 -16.50 -18.33 -4.21
N ASP A 109 -17.55 -18.21 -3.44
CA ASP A 109 -18.59 -19.23 -3.23
C ASP A 109 -19.84 -18.86 -4.02
N THR A 110 -20.25 -19.68 -4.96
CA THR A 110 -21.35 -19.35 -5.88
C THR A 110 -22.36 -20.49 -5.96
N ASP A 111 -23.63 -20.13 -5.79
CA ASP A 111 -24.77 -21.02 -6.03
C ASP A 111 -25.63 -20.49 -7.17
N TYR A 112 -25.74 -21.26 -8.24
CA TYR A 112 -26.63 -20.96 -9.37
C TYR A 112 -27.16 -22.24 -10.03
N SER A 113 -28.44 -22.29 -10.34
CA SER A 113 -29.08 -23.42 -11.07
C SER A 113 -28.81 -24.80 -10.42
N ASN A 114 -28.78 -24.89 -9.07
CA ASN A 114 -28.45 -26.09 -8.30
C ASN A 114 -26.99 -26.60 -8.54
N ILE A 115 -26.13 -25.77 -9.06
CA ILE A 115 -24.69 -26.02 -9.11
C ILE A 115 -24.02 -25.07 -8.11
N HIS A 116 -23.23 -25.66 -7.23
CA HIS A 116 -22.32 -24.90 -6.35
C HIS A 116 -20.93 -24.88 -6.96
N SER A 117 -20.27 -23.75 -6.89
CA SER A 117 -18.86 -23.64 -7.26
C SER A 117 -18.06 -22.85 -6.22
N GLU A 118 -16.90 -23.38 -5.87
CA GLU A 118 -15.88 -22.69 -5.07
C GLU A 118 -14.68 -22.39 -5.96
N ALA A 119 -14.32 -21.11 -6.11
CA ALA A 119 -13.14 -20.70 -6.88
C ALA A 119 -12.14 -20.00 -5.95
N LEU A 120 -10.97 -20.59 -5.73
CA LEU A 120 -9.87 -20.08 -4.94
C LEU A 120 -8.78 -19.55 -5.86
N TYR A 121 -8.26 -18.34 -5.52
CA TYR A 121 -7.13 -17.70 -6.22
C TYR A 121 -6.05 -17.32 -5.20
N TYR A 122 -4.81 -17.72 -5.47
CA TYR A 122 -3.65 -17.37 -4.65
C TYR A 122 -2.34 -17.48 -5.44
N VAL A 123 -1.29 -16.88 -4.87
CA VAL A 123 0.10 -17.09 -5.31
C VAL A 123 0.83 -17.83 -4.19
N PRO A 124 1.41 -19.01 -4.43
CA PRO A 124 2.15 -19.73 -3.40
C PRO A 124 3.37 -18.95 -2.93
N LEU A 125 3.75 -19.10 -1.66
CA LEU A 125 4.92 -18.45 -1.10
C LEU A 125 6.19 -18.73 -1.90
N ASN A 126 6.97 -17.69 -2.20
CA ASN A 126 8.22 -17.77 -2.94
C ASN A 126 8.11 -18.39 -4.35
N LYS A 127 6.92 -18.35 -4.96
CA LYS A 127 6.68 -18.80 -6.34
C LYS A 127 6.39 -17.62 -7.26
N THR A 128 6.61 -17.85 -8.56
CA THR A 128 6.37 -16.88 -9.63
C THR A 128 5.29 -17.37 -10.60
N HIS A 129 4.22 -17.94 -10.02
CA HIS A 129 3.00 -18.33 -10.72
C HIS A 129 1.81 -18.21 -9.76
N GLU A 130 0.63 -18.05 -10.31
CA GLU A 130 -0.62 -18.08 -9.55
C GLU A 130 -1.42 -19.36 -9.83
N VAL A 131 -2.20 -19.75 -8.85
CA VAL A 131 -3.03 -20.98 -8.86
C VAL A 131 -4.48 -20.58 -8.69
N TRP A 132 -5.34 -21.13 -9.57
CA TRP A 132 -6.80 -21.01 -9.46
C TRP A 132 -7.39 -22.40 -9.32
N ARG A 133 -8.03 -22.69 -8.21
CA ARG A 133 -8.75 -23.96 -8.02
C ARG A 133 -10.24 -23.72 -8.13
N LEU A 134 -10.89 -24.45 -9.04
CA LEU A 134 -12.35 -24.47 -9.18
C LEU A 134 -12.88 -25.84 -8.75
N LYS A 135 -13.74 -25.86 -7.75
CA LYS A 135 -14.56 -27.02 -7.40
C LYS A 135 -15.98 -26.79 -7.90
N VAL A 136 -16.59 -27.79 -8.55
CA VAL A 136 -17.95 -27.72 -9.05
C VAL A 136 -18.74 -28.91 -8.50
N THR A 137 -19.81 -28.62 -7.76
CA THR A 137 -20.64 -29.61 -7.10
C THR A 137 -22.06 -29.58 -7.68
N ASN A 138 -22.58 -30.73 -8.02
CA ASN A 138 -23.96 -30.87 -8.47
C ASN A 138 -24.88 -31.07 -7.26
N ASN A 139 -25.63 -30.03 -6.89
CA ASN A 139 -26.64 -30.07 -5.82
C ASN A 139 -28.04 -30.42 -6.35
N ASP A 140 -28.18 -30.77 -7.65
CA ASP A 140 -29.42 -31.25 -8.22
C ASP A 140 -29.65 -32.74 -7.88
N SER A 141 -30.88 -33.18 -7.96
CA SER A 141 -31.26 -34.60 -7.88
C SER A 141 -30.99 -35.43 -9.15
N LYS A 142 -30.52 -34.76 -10.21
CA LYS A 142 -30.25 -35.36 -11.53
C LYS A 142 -28.78 -35.17 -11.91
N GLU A 143 -28.32 -36.06 -12.76
CA GLU A 143 -27.02 -35.90 -13.42
C GLU A 143 -27.00 -34.62 -14.27
N ARG A 144 -25.92 -33.88 -14.19
CA ARG A 144 -25.70 -32.62 -14.92
C ARG A 144 -24.44 -32.72 -15.78
N LYS A 145 -24.52 -32.20 -16.99
CA LYS A 145 -23.35 -32.02 -17.85
C LYS A 145 -22.90 -30.57 -17.79
N ILE A 146 -21.71 -30.36 -17.25
CA ILE A 146 -21.16 -29.00 -17.02
C ILE A 146 -19.88 -28.84 -17.82
N SER A 147 -19.85 -27.82 -18.66
CA SER A 147 -18.62 -27.33 -19.30
C SER A 147 -18.03 -26.17 -18.47
N THR A 148 -16.73 -26.23 -18.20
CA THR A 148 -15.96 -25.14 -17.56
C THR A 148 -14.98 -24.56 -18.56
N PHE A 149 -14.82 -23.21 -18.51
CA PHE A 149 -13.86 -22.49 -19.34
C PHE A 149 -13.02 -21.59 -18.44
N GLY A 150 -11.75 -21.89 -18.29
CA GLY A 150 -10.78 -20.97 -17.69
C GLY A 150 -10.25 -20.03 -18.75
N PHE A 151 -10.25 -18.72 -18.47
CA PHE A 151 -9.85 -17.71 -19.44
C PHE A 151 -8.94 -16.66 -18.84
N ILE A 152 -7.87 -16.33 -19.58
CA ILE A 152 -6.99 -15.19 -19.34
C ILE A 152 -6.59 -14.53 -20.66
N GLU A 153 -6.53 -13.21 -20.69
CA GLU A 153 -5.96 -12.47 -21.82
C GLU A 153 -4.50 -12.16 -21.55
N PHE A 154 -3.60 -12.62 -22.39
CA PHE A 154 -2.18 -12.29 -22.30
C PHE A 154 -1.88 -10.88 -22.78
N THR A 155 -0.87 -10.22 -22.22
CA THR A 155 -0.26 -9.05 -22.85
C THR A 155 0.57 -9.47 -24.07
N ASN A 156 0.66 -8.60 -25.08
CA ASN A 156 1.49 -8.84 -26.25
C ASN A 156 2.97 -8.51 -25.98
N GLU A 157 3.25 -7.79 -24.92
CA GLU A 157 4.59 -7.46 -24.43
C GLU A 157 4.60 -7.29 -22.91
N ASP A 158 5.77 -7.40 -22.29
CA ASP A 158 5.96 -7.20 -20.85
C ASP A 158 5.75 -5.74 -20.44
N HIS A 159 6.20 -4.79 -21.29
CA HIS A 159 6.08 -3.37 -21.02
C HIS A 159 4.66 -2.89 -21.33
N TYR A 160 3.99 -2.41 -20.30
CA TYR A 160 2.56 -2.05 -20.37
C TYR A 160 2.25 -0.98 -21.43
N GLU A 161 3.13 0.01 -21.60
CA GLU A 161 2.92 1.11 -22.56
C GLU A 161 2.97 0.58 -23.99
N ASN A 162 3.96 -0.21 -24.34
CA ASN A 162 4.04 -0.84 -25.66
C ASN A 162 2.84 -1.75 -25.92
N ASP A 163 2.44 -2.55 -24.92
CA ASP A 163 1.25 -3.41 -25.03
C ASP A 163 -0.03 -2.64 -25.33
N GLN A 164 -0.19 -1.42 -24.76
CA GLN A 164 -1.40 -0.62 -24.93
C GLN A 164 -1.35 0.34 -26.14
N VAL A 165 -0.19 0.90 -26.46
CA VAL A 165 -0.07 2.02 -27.40
C VAL A 165 0.56 1.63 -28.72
N ASN A 166 1.44 0.62 -28.75
CA ASN A 166 2.22 0.26 -29.92
C ASN A 166 1.72 -1.02 -30.61
N LEU A 167 0.41 -1.11 -30.83
CA LEU A 167 -0.24 -2.30 -31.41
C LEU A 167 0.28 -2.67 -32.80
N GLN A 168 0.72 -1.68 -33.62
CA GLN A 168 1.32 -1.93 -34.91
C GLN A 168 2.60 -2.79 -34.85
N TYR A 169 3.23 -2.88 -33.69
CA TYR A 169 4.39 -3.70 -33.44
C TYR A 169 4.01 -4.93 -32.63
N THR A 170 3.36 -4.75 -31.49
CA THR A 170 3.16 -5.81 -30.51
C THR A 170 2.24 -6.94 -30.98
N LEU A 171 1.29 -6.67 -31.89
CA LEU A 171 0.47 -7.72 -32.51
C LEU A 171 1.30 -8.70 -33.34
N PHE A 172 2.42 -8.29 -33.93
CA PHE A 172 3.19 -9.09 -34.90
C PHE A 172 4.39 -9.81 -34.28
N ILE A 173 4.59 -9.71 -32.98
CA ILE A 173 5.69 -10.37 -32.27
C ILE A 173 5.21 -11.53 -31.39
N THR A 174 3.89 -11.78 -31.32
CA THR A 174 3.28 -12.79 -30.45
C THR A 174 2.64 -13.93 -31.24
N LYS A 175 2.73 -15.10 -30.68
CA LYS A 175 1.95 -16.27 -31.10
C LYS A 175 1.64 -17.17 -29.91
N THR A 176 0.60 -17.98 -30.01
CA THR A 176 0.29 -19.03 -29.03
C THR A 176 0.40 -20.41 -29.66
N TYR A 177 0.62 -21.39 -28.80
CA TYR A 177 0.55 -22.79 -29.20
C TYR A 177 0.02 -23.65 -28.03
N PHE A 178 -0.64 -24.76 -28.37
CA PHE A 178 -1.13 -25.70 -27.36
C PHE A 178 -0.18 -26.91 -27.30
N LYS A 179 0.18 -27.28 -26.07
CA LYS A 179 1.03 -28.41 -25.81
C LYS A 179 0.61 -29.11 -24.53
N GLU A 180 0.33 -30.42 -24.66
CA GLU A 180 -0.10 -31.28 -23.54
C GLU A 180 -1.37 -30.74 -22.87
N ASN A 181 -1.24 -29.99 -21.77
CA ASN A 181 -2.33 -29.48 -20.96
C ASN A 181 -2.28 -27.95 -20.73
N LYS A 182 -1.63 -27.23 -21.64
CA LYS A 182 -1.45 -25.81 -21.52
C LYS A 182 -1.38 -25.06 -22.85
N ILE A 183 -1.75 -23.80 -22.80
CA ILE A 183 -1.46 -22.80 -23.83
C ILE A 183 -0.19 -22.07 -23.41
N LEU A 184 0.73 -21.93 -24.33
CA LEU A 184 1.94 -21.15 -24.21
C LEU A 184 1.85 -19.96 -25.16
N GLN A 185 2.30 -18.79 -24.72
CA GLN A 185 2.50 -17.63 -25.57
C GLN A 185 3.97 -17.27 -25.62
N THR A 186 4.51 -17.11 -26.84
CA THR A 186 5.85 -16.54 -27.05
C THR A 186 5.77 -15.11 -27.49
N ILE A 187 6.77 -14.32 -27.10
CA ILE A 187 6.99 -12.94 -27.56
C ILE A 187 8.39 -12.89 -28.16
N ASN A 188 8.53 -12.30 -29.38
CA ASN A 188 9.81 -12.19 -30.06
C ASN A 188 10.55 -13.54 -30.17
N GLU A 189 9.88 -14.59 -30.64
CA GLU A 189 10.40 -15.97 -30.68
C GLU A 189 11.84 -16.08 -31.22
N ASN A 190 12.20 -15.21 -32.15
CA ASN A 190 13.50 -15.25 -32.82
C ASN A 190 14.58 -14.44 -32.09
N CYS A 191 14.21 -13.73 -31.00
CA CYS A 191 15.10 -12.88 -30.20
C CYS A 191 15.16 -13.42 -28.76
N GLY A 192 16.29 -13.22 -28.08
CA GLY A 192 16.41 -13.57 -26.66
C GLY A 192 16.41 -15.06 -26.37
N LYS A 193 16.79 -15.90 -27.33
CA LYS A 193 17.01 -17.33 -27.07
C LYS A 193 18.24 -17.53 -26.21
N ASP A 194 18.09 -18.32 -25.18
CA ASP A 194 19.20 -18.78 -24.38
C ASP A 194 20.09 -19.79 -25.13
N VAL A 195 21.22 -20.14 -24.53
CA VAL A 195 22.21 -21.07 -25.10
C VAL A 195 21.59 -22.43 -25.46
N ASP A 196 20.52 -22.84 -24.76
CA ASP A 196 19.78 -24.09 -25.03
C ASP A 196 18.67 -23.92 -26.10
N GLY A 197 18.57 -22.76 -26.72
CA GLY A 197 17.55 -22.44 -27.73
C GLY A 197 16.16 -22.14 -27.21
N SER A 198 15.96 -22.13 -25.90
CA SER A 198 14.68 -21.77 -25.27
C SER A 198 14.48 -20.24 -25.21
N ASN A 199 13.22 -19.79 -25.24
CA ASN A 199 12.87 -18.38 -25.13
C ASN A 199 12.41 -18.05 -23.71
N GLY A 200 13.14 -17.16 -23.00
CA GLY A 200 12.81 -16.72 -21.66
C GLY A 200 11.52 -15.89 -21.54
N ASN A 201 10.93 -15.49 -22.67
CA ASN A 201 9.70 -14.68 -22.71
C ASN A 201 8.43 -15.52 -22.90
N GLU A 202 8.43 -16.79 -22.54
CA GLU A 202 7.24 -17.62 -22.58
C GLU A 202 6.35 -17.40 -21.37
N ARG A 203 5.04 -17.35 -21.64
CA ARG A 203 3.98 -17.40 -20.63
C ARG A 203 3.16 -18.64 -20.85
N PHE A 204 2.62 -19.20 -19.78
CA PHE A 204 1.75 -20.36 -19.86
C PHE A 204 0.48 -20.17 -19.06
N PHE A 205 -0.60 -20.76 -19.57
CA PHE A 205 -1.83 -20.99 -18.83
C PHE A 205 -2.19 -22.47 -19.01
N GLY A 206 -2.12 -23.23 -17.93
CA GLY A 206 -2.31 -24.67 -17.93
C GLY A 206 -3.40 -25.13 -17.00
N MET A 207 -3.91 -26.33 -17.19
CA MET A 207 -4.94 -26.94 -16.35
C MET A 207 -4.60 -28.39 -16.04
N VAL A 208 -4.89 -28.79 -14.80
CA VAL A 208 -4.83 -30.18 -14.33
C VAL A 208 -6.10 -30.54 -13.54
N GLY A 209 -6.26 -31.82 -13.18
CA GLY A 209 -7.40 -32.32 -12.44
C GLY A 209 -8.47 -32.94 -13.34
N GLN A 210 -8.77 -32.35 -14.50
CA GLN A 210 -9.69 -32.91 -15.50
C GLN A 210 -9.09 -32.81 -16.91
N PRO A 211 -9.58 -33.64 -17.86
CA PRO A 211 -9.13 -33.58 -19.25
C PRO A 211 -9.52 -32.26 -19.93
N ILE A 212 -8.65 -31.72 -20.75
CA ILE A 212 -8.97 -30.60 -21.66
C ILE A 212 -9.73 -31.15 -22.87
N THR A 213 -10.94 -30.66 -23.10
CA THR A 213 -11.81 -31.06 -24.22
C THR A 213 -11.48 -30.24 -25.48
N SER A 214 -11.26 -28.94 -25.32
CA SER A 214 -10.90 -28.03 -26.40
C SER A 214 -10.24 -26.77 -25.83
N TYR A 215 -9.68 -25.90 -26.68
CA TYR A 215 -8.95 -24.72 -26.29
C TYR A 215 -9.04 -23.57 -27.31
N ASN A 216 -8.72 -22.35 -26.90
CA ASN A 216 -8.42 -21.24 -27.80
C ASN A 216 -7.18 -20.48 -27.30
N GLY A 217 -6.27 -20.19 -28.21
CA GLY A 217 -5.12 -19.31 -27.98
C GLY A 217 -5.32 -17.93 -28.62
N ASP A 218 -6.34 -17.76 -29.47
CA ASP A 218 -6.74 -16.49 -30.09
C ASP A 218 -7.95 -15.89 -29.36
N LYS A 219 -7.81 -14.63 -28.92
CA LYS A 219 -8.88 -13.94 -28.18
C LYS A 219 -10.15 -13.79 -29.02
N THR A 220 -10.02 -13.44 -30.31
CA THR A 220 -11.18 -13.19 -31.16
C THR A 220 -11.99 -14.45 -31.41
N SER A 221 -11.32 -15.60 -31.51
CA SER A 221 -11.99 -16.90 -31.65
C SER A 221 -12.73 -17.30 -30.38
N PHE A 222 -12.21 -16.99 -29.21
CA PHE A 222 -12.89 -17.29 -27.95
C PHE A 222 -14.05 -16.33 -27.69
N ILE A 223 -13.80 -15.00 -27.74
CA ILE A 223 -14.80 -13.98 -27.43
C ILE A 223 -15.85 -13.85 -28.54
N GLY A 224 -15.42 -13.85 -29.79
CA GLY A 224 -16.24 -13.54 -30.95
C GLY A 224 -16.16 -12.06 -31.36
N ARG A 225 -16.32 -11.79 -32.65
CA ARG A 225 -16.30 -10.43 -33.18
C ARG A 225 -17.51 -9.63 -32.66
N TYR A 226 -17.27 -8.42 -32.19
CA TYR A 226 -18.28 -7.51 -31.63
C TYR A 226 -18.99 -8.04 -30.37
N ARG A 227 -18.36 -9.01 -29.68
CA ARG A 227 -18.83 -9.55 -28.41
C ARG A 227 -17.96 -9.08 -27.24
N SER A 228 -18.37 -9.39 -26.04
CA SER A 228 -17.68 -9.02 -24.80
C SER A 228 -17.30 -10.25 -23.97
N TYR A 229 -16.57 -10.03 -22.89
CA TYR A 229 -16.28 -11.07 -21.89
C TYR A 229 -17.56 -11.64 -21.25
N GLY A 230 -18.67 -10.89 -21.24
CA GLY A 230 -19.97 -11.34 -20.69
C GLY A 230 -20.71 -12.34 -21.58
N ASN A 231 -20.36 -12.43 -22.87
CA ASN A 231 -21.04 -13.29 -23.85
C ASN A 231 -20.07 -13.90 -24.88
N PRO A 232 -19.01 -14.63 -24.42
CA PRO A 232 -18.05 -15.24 -25.35
C PRO A 232 -18.71 -16.31 -26.22
N ILE A 233 -18.39 -16.31 -27.52
CA ILE A 233 -18.98 -17.25 -28.48
C ILE A 233 -18.62 -18.69 -28.15
N ALA A 234 -17.40 -18.97 -27.67
CA ALA A 234 -16.98 -20.32 -27.29
C ALA A 234 -17.80 -20.86 -26.12
N VAL A 235 -18.11 -20.03 -25.12
CA VAL A 235 -18.93 -20.40 -23.96
C VAL A 235 -20.38 -20.64 -24.38
N GLU A 236 -20.94 -19.76 -25.21
CA GLU A 236 -22.31 -19.90 -25.74
C GLU A 236 -22.46 -21.20 -26.56
N ASN A 237 -21.46 -21.51 -27.42
CA ASN A 237 -21.46 -22.75 -28.23
C ASN A 237 -21.14 -23.99 -27.38
N GLY A 238 -20.54 -23.85 -26.18
CA GLY A 238 -20.13 -24.96 -25.31
C GLY A 238 -18.86 -25.67 -25.77
N ILE A 239 -18.06 -25.04 -26.63
CA ILE A 239 -16.80 -25.59 -27.15
C ILE A 239 -15.90 -24.48 -27.71
N CYS A 240 -14.60 -24.63 -27.51
CA CYS A 240 -13.58 -23.89 -28.24
C CYS A 240 -13.32 -24.55 -29.61
N ASP A 241 -12.87 -23.76 -30.58
CA ASP A 241 -12.58 -24.23 -31.94
C ASP A 241 -11.12 -24.63 -32.19
N ASN A 242 -10.29 -24.60 -31.13
CA ASN A 242 -8.87 -24.91 -31.15
C ASN A 242 -8.01 -23.94 -31.98
N THR A 243 -8.49 -22.72 -32.25
CA THR A 243 -7.74 -21.68 -32.96
C THR A 243 -6.65 -21.09 -32.07
N LEU A 244 -5.45 -21.01 -32.60
CA LEU A 244 -4.29 -20.40 -31.93
C LEU A 244 -4.00 -19.01 -32.50
N ASN A 245 -3.38 -18.17 -31.67
CA ASN A 245 -2.99 -16.82 -32.09
C ASN A 245 -1.74 -16.83 -32.96
N TYR A 246 -1.81 -16.04 -34.03
CA TYR A 246 -0.68 -15.65 -34.84
C TYR A 246 -0.92 -14.24 -35.37
N ASN A 247 -0.14 -13.27 -34.90
CA ASN A 247 -0.27 -11.85 -35.27
C ASN A 247 -1.60 -11.21 -34.83
N SER A 248 -2.10 -11.56 -33.62
CA SER A 248 -3.30 -11.01 -33.03
C SER A 248 -3.16 -10.98 -31.50
N ASN A 249 -4.23 -10.68 -30.75
CA ASN A 249 -4.22 -10.73 -29.30
C ASN A 249 -4.34 -12.19 -28.80
N GLY A 250 -3.35 -12.61 -28.03
CA GLY A 250 -3.31 -13.95 -27.44
C GLY A 250 -4.19 -14.08 -26.19
N CYS A 251 -4.73 -15.26 -25.99
CA CYS A 251 -5.39 -15.65 -24.74
C CYS A 251 -5.01 -17.08 -24.34
N GLY A 252 -5.23 -17.41 -23.08
CA GLY A 252 -5.32 -18.76 -22.59
C GLY A 252 -6.79 -19.08 -22.33
N ALA A 253 -7.42 -19.92 -23.16
CA ALA A 253 -8.76 -20.42 -22.92
C ALA A 253 -8.75 -21.96 -22.93
N LEU A 254 -9.09 -22.58 -21.80
CA LEU A 254 -9.07 -24.02 -21.61
C LEU A 254 -10.45 -24.50 -21.21
N HIS A 255 -11.03 -25.40 -22.02
CA HIS A 255 -12.36 -25.93 -21.85
C HIS A 255 -12.28 -27.39 -21.40
N SER A 256 -13.09 -27.74 -20.41
CA SER A 256 -13.30 -29.10 -19.95
C SER A 256 -14.78 -29.39 -19.78
N ALA A 257 -15.28 -30.43 -20.36
CA ALA A 257 -16.66 -30.92 -20.23
C ALA A 257 -16.71 -32.13 -19.29
N VAL A 258 -17.51 -32.08 -18.25
CA VAL A 258 -17.65 -33.16 -17.25
C VAL A 258 -19.10 -33.49 -17.00
N THR A 259 -19.34 -34.71 -16.60
CA THR A 259 -20.62 -35.17 -16.10
C THR A 259 -20.53 -35.32 -14.58
N LEU A 260 -21.53 -34.79 -13.87
CA LEU A 260 -21.63 -34.80 -12.41
C LEU A 260 -22.89 -35.57 -11.99
N ALA A 261 -22.74 -36.66 -11.29
CA ALA A 261 -23.85 -37.31 -10.59
C ALA A 261 -24.39 -36.40 -9.44
N PRO A 262 -25.60 -36.62 -8.93
CA PRO A 262 -26.12 -35.92 -7.78
C PRO A 262 -25.15 -35.98 -6.58
N GLY A 263 -24.78 -34.83 -6.02
CA GLY A 263 -23.83 -34.68 -4.91
C GLY A 263 -22.36 -34.83 -5.30
N GLU A 264 -22.05 -35.13 -6.57
CA GLU A 264 -20.65 -35.25 -7.01
C GLU A 264 -19.97 -33.89 -7.17
N THR A 265 -18.68 -33.84 -6.77
CA THR A 265 -17.79 -32.67 -6.94
C THR A 265 -16.64 -33.04 -7.89
N LYS A 266 -16.37 -32.19 -8.86
CA LYS A 266 -15.17 -32.23 -9.69
C LYS A 266 -14.29 -31.03 -9.43
N GLU A 267 -12.99 -31.23 -9.53
CA GLU A 267 -11.98 -30.19 -9.26
C GLU A 267 -11.14 -29.92 -10.51
N PHE A 268 -10.87 -28.63 -10.76
CA PHE A 268 -10.04 -28.12 -11.85
C PHE A 268 -9.00 -27.19 -11.25
N ILE A 269 -7.74 -27.36 -11.59
CA ILE A 269 -6.64 -26.49 -11.11
C ILE A 269 -5.99 -25.85 -12.32
N TYR A 270 -6.11 -24.53 -12.40
CA TYR A 270 -5.47 -23.70 -13.42
C TYR A 270 -4.22 -23.06 -12.84
N VAL A 271 -3.19 -22.91 -13.66
CA VAL A 271 -1.93 -22.26 -13.28
C VAL A 271 -1.53 -21.27 -14.37
N LEU A 272 -1.24 -20.04 -13.96
CA LEU A 272 -0.74 -18.96 -14.82
C LEU A 272 0.66 -18.54 -14.37
N GLY A 273 1.60 -18.41 -15.30
CA GLY A 273 2.94 -17.93 -14.99
C GLY A 273 3.75 -17.54 -16.21
N LYS A 274 4.91 -16.92 -15.95
CA LYS A 274 5.92 -16.59 -16.95
C LYS A 274 7.07 -17.59 -16.81
N LYS A 275 6.98 -18.71 -17.55
CA LYS A 275 7.94 -19.82 -17.53
C LYS A 275 7.96 -20.52 -18.88
N ARG A 276 9.11 -21.10 -19.20
CA ARG A 276 9.29 -21.95 -20.37
C ARG A 276 8.48 -23.23 -20.26
N ASP A 277 8.19 -23.85 -21.41
CA ASP A 277 7.42 -25.09 -21.49
C ASP A 277 7.91 -26.18 -20.51
N ARG A 278 9.22 -26.43 -20.45
CA ARG A 278 9.80 -27.44 -19.54
C ARG A 278 9.52 -27.12 -18.05
N GLU A 279 9.68 -25.86 -17.65
CA GLU A 279 9.43 -25.43 -16.27
C GLU A 279 7.94 -25.47 -15.96
N ALA A 280 7.08 -25.04 -16.91
CA ALA A 280 5.64 -25.10 -16.79
C ALA A 280 5.15 -26.54 -16.58
N ASN A 281 5.74 -27.53 -17.27
CA ASN A 281 5.41 -28.93 -17.05
C ASN A 281 5.73 -29.42 -15.63
N VAL A 282 6.87 -29.01 -15.06
CA VAL A 282 7.22 -29.36 -13.68
C VAL A 282 6.22 -28.73 -12.69
N ILE A 283 5.85 -27.47 -12.91
CA ILE A 283 4.88 -26.76 -12.06
C ILE A 283 3.51 -27.47 -12.15
N LEU A 284 2.98 -27.72 -13.34
CA LEU A 284 1.68 -28.37 -13.52
C LEU A 284 1.65 -29.78 -12.94
N ALA A 285 2.72 -30.54 -13.07
CA ALA A 285 2.83 -31.87 -12.50
C ALA A 285 2.69 -31.89 -10.98
N ASN A 286 3.19 -30.85 -10.30
CA ASN A 286 3.06 -30.70 -8.85
C ASN A 286 1.58 -30.61 -8.41
N TYR A 287 0.73 -29.96 -9.20
CA TYR A 287 -0.69 -29.81 -8.92
C TYR A 287 -1.56 -30.98 -9.41
N GLY A 288 -0.97 -32.05 -9.91
CA GLY A 288 -1.66 -33.33 -10.18
C GLY A 288 -2.26 -33.95 -8.91
N ASN A 289 -1.80 -33.57 -7.73
CA ASN A 289 -2.38 -33.88 -6.43
C ASN A 289 -2.96 -32.60 -5.79
N SER A 290 -4.28 -32.52 -5.68
CA SER A 290 -4.99 -31.34 -5.16
C SER A 290 -4.67 -31.02 -3.68
N ALA A 291 -4.20 -31.99 -2.90
CA ALA A 291 -3.76 -31.76 -1.52
C ALA A 291 -2.62 -30.73 -1.42
N VAL A 292 -1.85 -30.53 -2.50
CA VAL A 292 -0.82 -29.49 -2.57
C VAL A 292 -1.44 -28.10 -2.45
N VAL A 293 -2.58 -27.86 -3.08
CA VAL A 293 -3.29 -26.57 -3.02
C VAL A 293 -3.73 -26.26 -1.60
N ASP A 294 -4.26 -27.25 -0.86
CA ASP A 294 -4.69 -27.06 0.52
C ASP A 294 -3.49 -26.82 1.45
N ALA A 295 -2.38 -27.52 1.22
CA ALA A 295 -1.14 -27.32 1.98
C ALA A 295 -0.52 -25.94 1.74
N GLU A 296 -0.42 -25.50 0.48
CA GLU A 296 0.11 -24.18 0.12
C GLU A 296 -0.77 -23.03 0.67
N LEU A 297 -2.11 -23.19 0.62
CA LEU A 297 -3.02 -22.22 1.20
C LEU A 297 -2.85 -22.13 2.72
N ALA A 298 -2.72 -23.26 3.40
CA ALA A 298 -2.48 -23.29 4.85
C ALA A 298 -1.14 -22.65 5.22
N GLU A 299 -0.08 -22.91 4.45
CA GLU A 299 1.23 -22.29 4.61
C GLU A 299 1.15 -20.77 4.41
N LEU A 300 0.47 -20.32 3.36
CA LEU A 300 0.26 -18.90 3.05
C LEU A 300 -0.47 -18.17 4.20
N LYS A 301 -1.57 -18.74 4.68
CA LYS A 301 -2.32 -18.20 5.83
C LYS A 301 -1.43 -18.14 7.09
N THR A 302 -0.70 -19.20 7.38
CA THR A 302 0.20 -19.25 8.53
C THR A 302 1.27 -18.18 8.45
N TYR A 303 1.89 -18.01 7.29
CA TYR A 303 2.90 -16.96 7.07
C TYR A 303 2.37 -15.56 7.34
N TRP A 304 1.25 -15.18 6.74
CA TRP A 304 0.68 -13.85 6.90
C TRP A 304 0.17 -13.60 8.32
N HIS A 305 -0.51 -14.58 8.91
CA HIS A 305 -1.01 -14.45 10.29
C HIS A 305 0.14 -14.30 11.29
N ALA A 306 1.23 -15.04 11.12
CA ALA A 306 2.41 -14.90 11.97
C ALA A 306 3.04 -13.49 11.90
N GLN A 307 3.07 -12.86 10.71
CA GLN A 307 3.54 -11.47 10.58
C GLN A 307 2.67 -10.50 11.38
N LEU A 308 1.35 -10.67 11.30
CA LEU A 308 0.38 -9.79 11.94
C LEU A 308 0.27 -10.01 13.46
N GLU A 309 0.59 -11.20 13.99
CA GLU A 309 0.58 -11.52 15.42
C GLU A 309 1.70 -10.84 16.23
N ASN A 310 2.71 -10.25 15.57
CA ASN A 310 3.78 -9.52 16.25
C ASN A 310 3.29 -8.25 16.96
N PHE A 311 2.12 -7.75 16.56
CA PHE A 311 1.40 -6.67 17.25
C PHE A 311 -0.11 -6.93 17.19
N LYS A 312 -0.74 -7.07 18.34
CA LYS A 312 -2.18 -7.27 18.45
C LYS A 312 -2.75 -6.39 19.55
N VAL A 313 -3.76 -5.61 19.22
CA VAL A 313 -4.49 -4.78 20.18
C VAL A 313 -5.93 -5.28 20.34
N THR A 314 -6.45 -5.21 21.56
CA THR A 314 -7.85 -5.50 21.86
C THR A 314 -8.44 -4.31 22.61
N THR A 315 -9.21 -3.51 21.90
CA THR A 315 -9.89 -2.31 22.41
C THR A 315 -11.40 -2.53 22.41
N PRO A 316 -12.17 -1.63 23.02
CA PRO A 316 -13.63 -1.65 22.93
C PRO A 316 -14.18 -1.35 21.53
N ASP A 317 -13.35 -0.88 20.57
CA ASP A 317 -13.76 -0.55 19.20
C ASP A 317 -13.28 -1.61 18.20
N ASN A 318 -14.24 -2.35 17.63
CA ASN A 318 -13.94 -3.42 16.67
C ASN A 318 -13.40 -2.88 15.33
N ASN A 319 -13.76 -1.69 14.89
CA ASN A 319 -13.24 -1.10 13.66
C ASN A 319 -11.74 -0.78 13.82
N PHE A 320 -11.36 -0.24 14.97
CA PHE A 320 -9.96 -0.03 15.32
C PHE A 320 -9.19 -1.36 15.34
N ASN A 321 -9.74 -2.38 16.02
CA ASN A 321 -9.11 -3.71 16.10
C ASN A 321 -8.93 -4.34 14.71
N ASN A 322 -9.94 -4.31 13.85
CA ASN A 322 -9.88 -4.86 12.48
C ASN A 322 -8.82 -4.17 11.62
N MET A 323 -8.74 -2.83 11.70
CA MET A 323 -7.76 -2.08 10.93
C MET A 323 -6.34 -2.33 11.43
N VAL A 324 -6.08 -2.16 12.72
CA VAL A 324 -4.73 -2.26 13.29
C VAL A 324 -4.20 -3.70 13.24
N ASN A 325 -5.03 -4.69 13.60
CA ASN A 325 -4.59 -6.08 13.70
C ASN A 325 -4.52 -6.81 12.36
N THR A 326 -5.22 -6.33 11.32
CA THR A 326 -5.31 -7.06 10.04
C THR A 326 -5.18 -6.14 8.84
N TRP A 327 -6.17 -5.30 8.58
CA TRP A 327 -6.30 -4.72 7.24
C TRP A 327 -5.35 -3.58 6.94
N ASN A 328 -5.18 -2.63 7.88
CA ASN A 328 -4.17 -1.58 7.70
C ASN A 328 -2.75 -2.15 7.79
N ALA A 329 -2.52 -3.13 8.70
CA ALA A 329 -1.24 -3.83 8.79
C ALA A 329 -0.91 -4.57 7.47
N TYR A 330 -1.87 -5.29 6.91
CA TYR A 330 -1.71 -5.96 5.62
C TYR A 330 -1.50 -4.95 4.48
N GLN A 331 -2.25 -3.85 4.46
CA GLN A 331 -2.05 -2.76 3.50
C GLN A 331 -0.65 -2.15 3.60
N CYS A 332 -0.08 -2.02 4.81
CA CYS A 332 1.30 -1.56 4.99
C CYS A 332 2.30 -2.47 4.27
N PHE A 333 2.16 -3.79 4.38
CA PHE A 333 3.01 -4.74 3.64
C PHE A 333 2.84 -4.61 2.13
N ILE A 334 1.62 -4.50 1.63
CA ILE A 334 1.34 -4.35 0.19
C ILE A 334 1.96 -3.05 -0.35
N THR A 335 1.77 -1.95 0.35
CA THR A 335 2.33 -0.65 -0.04
C THR A 335 3.87 -0.67 0.01
N PHE A 336 4.44 -1.28 1.06
CA PHE A 336 5.88 -1.48 1.20
C PHE A 336 6.49 -2.29 0.05
N ILE A 337 5.81 -3.34 -0.41
CA ILE A 337 6.30 -4.22 -1.48
C ILE A 337 6.25 -3.52 -2.84
N TRP A 338 5.12 -2.91 -3.20
CA TRP A 338 4.90 -2.40 -4.56
C TRP A 338 4.87 -0.87 -4.67
N SER A 339 5.08 -0.13 -3.57
CA SER A 339 5.08 1.33 -3.58
C SER A 339 3.82 1.88 -4.29
N ARG A 340 3.99 2.71 -5.31
CA ARG A 340 2.91 3.30 -6.12
C ARG A 340 2.90 2.74 -7.54
N ALA A 341 3.23 1.44 -7.71
CA ALA A 341 3.55 0.87 -9.03
C ALA A 341 2.43 0.04 -9.66
N ALA A 342 1.52 -0.56 -8.90
CA ALA A 342 0.55 -1.51 -9.45
C ALA A 342 -0.77 -1.53 -8.67
N SER A 343 -1.80 -0.87 -9.20
CA SER A 343 -3.20 -0.92 -8.77
C SER A 343 -4.11 -0.74 -9.99
N PHE A 344 -5.41 -0.53 -9.80
CA PHE A 344 -6.28 -0.12 -10.91
C PHE A 344 -6.12 1.34 -11.32
N ILE A 345 -5.42 2.14 -10.53
CA ILE A 345 -5.13 3.55 -10.80
C ILE A 345 -3.63 3.75 -11.10
N TYR A 346 -2.76 3.19 -10.28
CA TYR A 346 -1.32 3.15 -10.54
C TYR A 346 -0.99 1.98 -11.46
N CYS A 347 -1.21 2.16 -12.75
CA CYS A 347 -1.19 1.06 -13.72
C CYS A 347 0.20 0.67 -14.23
N GLY A 348 1.27 0.95 -13.48
CA GLY A 348 2.63 0.60 -13.87
C GLY A 348 3.39 1.73 -14.59
N LEU A 349 2.92 2.98 -14.52
CA LEU A 349 3.61 4.13 -15.09
C LEU A 349 5.02 4.34 -14.49
N ARG A 350 5.21 3.95 -13.23
CA ARG A 350 6.50 4.05 -12.53
C ARG A 350 7.14 2.69 -12.40
N ASN A 351 8.38 2.57 -12.88
CA ASN A 351 9.19 1.36 -12.78
C ASN A 351 10.19 1.49 -11.62
N GLY A 352 9.67 1.65 -10.40
CA GLY A 352 10.53 1.82 -9.24
C GLY A 352 9.77 2.34 -8.01
N TYR A 353 10.56 2.79 -7.04
CA TYR A 353 10.11 3.29 -5.75
C TYR A 353 10.26 4.82 -5.70
N GLY A 354 9.23 5.54 -5.29
CA GLY A 354 9.38 6.93 -4.84
C GLY A 354 10.21 6.95 -3.55
N TYR A 355 11.23 7.79 -3.47
CA TYR A 355 12.14 7.78 -2.33
C TYR A 355 11.42 8.04 -1.00
N ARG A 356 10.82 9.22 -0.86
CA ARG A 356 10.10 9.58 0.38
C ARG A 356 8.92 8.68 0.68
N ASP A 357 8.22 8.23 -0.38
CA ASP A 357 7.09 7.30 -0.24
C ASP A 357 7.54 6.01 0.44
N THR A 358 8.59 5.39 -0.09
CA THR A 358 9.07 4.09 0.38
C THR A 358 9.72 4.19 1.76
N VAL A 359 10.49 5.25 2.05
CA VAL A 359 11.07 5.44 3.38
C VAL A 359 9.99 5.59 4.45
N GLN A 360 8.87 6.26 4.14
CA GLN A 360 7.72 6.33 5.04
C GLN A 360 6.95 5.02 5.13
N ASP A 361 6.77 4.31 4.00
CA ASP A 361 6.06 3.02 3.99
C ASP A 361 6.74 1.99 4.90
N ILE A 362 8.08 2.02 4.99
CA ILE A 362 8.85 1.15 5.91
C ILE A 362 8.37 1.30 7.35
N GLN A 363 8.03 2.50 7.80
CA GLN A 363 7.61 2.76 9.19
C GLN A 363 6.36 1.96 9.58
N GLY A 364 5.49 1.66 8.61
CA GLY A 364 4.27 0.90 8.84
C GLY A 364 4.49 -0.58 9.16
N ILE A 365 5.67 -1.15 8.85
CA ILE A 365 5.94 -2.57 9.06
C ILE A 365 7.07 -2.86 10.06
N ILE A 366 7.82 -1.88 10.53
CA ILE A 366 8.97 -2.09 11.43
C ILE A 366 8.57 -2.89 12.67
N HIS A 367 7.44 -2.60 13.28
CA HIS A 367 6.94 -3.29 14.46
C HIS A 367 6.36 -4.69 14.19
N LEU A 368 6.16 -5.05 12.91
CA LEU A 368 5.64 -6.34 12.45
C LEU A 368 6.76 -7.24 11.90
N ASN A 369 7.66 -6.67 11.10
CA ASN A 369 8.77 -7.38 10.48
C ASN A 369 10.00 -6.49 10.36
N PRO A 370 10.80 -6.33 11.43
CA PRO A 370 11.96 -5.46 11.42
C PRO A 370 13.08 -5.93 10.48
N GLU A 371 13.18 -7.23 10.18
CA GLU A 371 14.20 -7.76 9.26
C GLU A 371 13.93 -7.31 7.83
N MET A 372 12.69 -7.48 7.36
CA MET A 372 12.26 -7.00 6.04
C MET A 372 12.40 -5.46 5.93
N ALA A 373 12.10 -4.74 7.02
CA ALA A 373 12.29 -3.30 7.10
C ALA A 373 13.77 -2.91 6.96
N ALA A 374 14.68 -3.61 7.64
CA ALA A 374 16.12 -3.34 7.58
C ALA A 374 16.68 -3.43 6.15
N ASP A 375 16.30 -4.47 5.40
CA ASP A 375 16.76 -4.66 4.02
C ASP A 375 16.27 -3.51 3.12
N LYS A 376 15.04 -3.05 3.30
CA LYS A 376 14.52 -1.91 2.54
C LYS A 376 15.15 -0.58 3.00
N ILE A 377 15.48 -0.41 4.28
CA ILE A 377 16.23 0.77 4.76
C ILE A 377 17.60 0.83 4.09
N ARG A 378 18.35 -0.29 4.05
CA ARG A 378 19.65 -0.38 3.34
C ARG A 378 19.50 -0.03 1.87
N PHE A 379 18.48 -0.57 1.21
CA PHE A 379 18.17 -0.27 -0.19
C PHE A 379 17.87 1.22 -0.40
N MET A 380 17.10 1.86 0.46
CA MET A 380 16.79 3.28 0.33
C MET A 380 17.96 4.20 0.70
N LEU A 381 18.79 3.81 1.67
CA LEU A 381 20.06 4.51 1.96
C LEU A 381 21.00 4.45 0.74
N SER A 382 21.10 3.30 0.07
CA SER A 382 21.92 3.17 -1.14
C SER A 382 21.39 4.00 -2.34
N ALA A 383 20.19 4.51 -2.25
CA ALA A 383 19.59 5.42 -3.24
C ALA A 383 19.70 6.90 -2.84
N GLN A 384 20.39 7.22 -1.73
CA GLN A 384 20.81 8.58 -1.41
C GLN A 384 22.02 8.97 -2.25
N VAL A 385 22.01 10.17 -2.82
CA VAL A 385 23.13 10.72 -3.58
C VAL A 385 24.23 11.20 -2.63
N ASP A 386 25.47 11.21 -3.06
CA ASP A 386 26.64 11.65 -2.23
C ASP A 386 26.53 13.08 -1.72
N ASN A 387 25.68 13.90 -2.35
CA ASN A 387 25.37 15.26 -1.86
C ASN A 387 24.34 15.29 -0.73
N GLY A 388 23.78 14.15 -0.35
CA GLY A 388 22.80 13.98 0.72
C GLY A 388 21.32 13.99 0.31
N GLY A 389 21.01 14.32 -0.95
CA GLY A 389 19.65 14.25 -1.49
C GLY A 389 19.24 12.83 -1.86
N GLY A 390 17.95 12.53 -1.87
CA GLY A 390 17.43 11.24 -2.36
C GLY A 390 17.21 11.26 -3.87
N LEU A 391 17.34 10.10 -4.55
CA LEU A 391 16.86 9.92 -5.91
C LEU A 391 15.32 9.96 -5.92
N PRO A 392 14.66 10.93 -6.56
CA PRO A 392 13.20 11.02 -6.54
C PRO A 392 12.47 9.75 -6.98
N LEU A 393 13.08 8.99 -7.91
CA LEU A 393 12.66 7.65 -8.31
C LEU A 393 13.82 6.68 -8.24
N VAL A 394 13.69 5.63 -7.44
CA VAL A 394 14.65 4.53 -7.29
C VAL A 394 14.16 3.36 -8.14
N LYS A 395 14.91 2.98 -9.18
CA LYS A 395 14.53 1.87 -10.07
C LYS A 395 14.50 0.53 -9.33
N PHE A 396 13.72 -0.43 -9.81
CA PHE A 396 13.74 -1.80 -9.25
C PHE A 396 15.10 -2.50 -9.46
N ASP A 397 15.82 -2.12 -10.49
CA ASP A 397 17.18 -2.59 -10.84
C ASP A 397 18.26 -1.58 -10.43
N HIS A 398 18.00 -0.79 -9.37
CA HIS A 398 18.94 0.19 -8.81
C HIS A 398 20.35 -0.40 -8.62
N ASN A 399 21.35 0.33 -9.11
CA ASN A 399 22.76 -0.06 -9.10
C ASN A 399 23.59 0.97 -8.31
N ALA A 400 23.62 0.81 -6.99
CA ALA A 400 24.30 1.72 -6.09
C ALA A 400 25.76 1.96 -6.49
N GLY A 401 26.22 3.20 -6.38
CA GLY A 401 27.57 3.66 -6.77
C GLY A 401 27.70 4.02 -8.26
N HIS A 402 26.65 3.80 -9.08
CA HIS A 402 26.72 3.97 -10.54
C HIS A 402 25.45 4.63 -11.14
N GLU A 403 24.56 5.16 -10.30
CA GLU A 403 23.36 5.83 -10.79
C GLU A 403 23.66 7.24 -11.26
N ASP A 404 22.97 7.62 -12.34
CA ASP A 404 22.82 9.03 -12.69
C ASP A 404 21.91 9.73 -11.65
N THR A 405 22.05 11.05 -11.52
CA THR A 405 21.34 11.86 -10.52
C THR A 405 20.42 12.87 -11.20
N PRO A 406 19.54 13.57 -10.48
CA PRO A 406 18.74 14.66 -11.03
C PRO A 406 19.54 15.79 -11.70
N ASP A 407 20.86 15.86 -11.47
CA ASP A 407 21.76 16.80 -12.13
C ASP A 407 22.16 16.31 -13.55
N ASP A 408 21.91 15.05 -13.89
CA ASP A 408 22.24 14.43 -15.16
C ASP A 408 21.03 14.38 -16.10
N ALA A 409 21.21 14.79 -17.36
CA ALA A 409 20.14 14.78 -18.35
C ALA A 409 19.58 13.36 -18.64
N SER A 410 20.41 12.34 -18.54
CA SER A 410 20.04 10.93 -18.69
C SER A 410 19.07 10.47 -17.63
N TYR A 411 19.29 10.86 -16.36
CA TYR A 411 18.35 10.57 -15.28
C TYR A 411 16.98 11.22 -15.53
N VAL A 412 16.99 12.50 -15.89
CA VAL A 412 15.77 13.27 -16.18
C VAL A 412 14.98 12.63 -17.32
N GLN A 413 15.68 12.21 -18.41
CA GLN A 413 15.05 11.54 -19.54
C GLN A 413 14.45 10.17 -19.14
N ALA A 414 15.15 9.41 -18.33
CA ALA A 414 14.73 8.07 -17.91
C ALA A 414 13.58 8.08 -16.90
N THR A 415 13.51 9.09 -16.03
CA THR A 415 12.59 9.10 -14.88
C THR A 415 11.51 10.18 -14.94
N GLY A 416 11.71 11.22 -15.74
CA GLY A 416 10.85 12.42 -15.79
C GLY A 416 10.98 13.33 -14.56
N HIS A 417 12.01 13.14 -13.71
CA HIS A 417 12.22 13.94 -12.49
C HIS A 417 13.42 14.91 -12.67
N PRO A 418 13.15 16.19 -12.91
CA PRO A 418 14.20 17.16 -13.30
C PRO A 418 15.00 17.73 -12.11
N ALA A 419 14.65 17.41 -10.86
CA ALA A 419 15.28 17.99 -9.68
C ALA A 419 14.99 17.19 -8.41
N TYR A 420 15.81 17.44 -7.38
CA TYR A 420 15.60 16.87 -6.05
C TYR A 420 14.32 17.38 -5.39
N ARG A 421 13.73 16.55 -4.54
CA ARG A 421 12.69 16.93 -3.57
C ARG A 421 13.35 17.42 -2.28
N ALA A 422 12.68 18.35 -1.59
CA ALA A 422 13.25 18.97 -0.40
C ALA A 422 13.24 18.06 0.84
N ASP A 423 12.31 17.13 0.91
CA ASP A 423 12.03 16.29 2.07
C ASP A 423 12.50 14.84 1.96
N ASP A 424 12.91 14.38 0.76
CA ASP A 424 13.21 12.95 0.50
C ASP A 424 14.09 12.32 1.59
N ALA A 425 15.28 12.83 1.81
CA ALA A 425 16.24 12.25 2.74
C ALA A 425 15.92 12.52 4.23
N LEU A 426 15.06 13.49 4.53
CA LEU A 426 14.66 13.79 5.91
C LEU A 426 13.76 12.69 6.51
N TRP A 427 13.08 11.91 5.68
CA TRP A 427 12.28 10.77 6.12
C TRP A 427 13.13 9.60 6.64
N LEU A 428 14.44 9.57 6.38
CA LEU A 428 15.35 8.57 6.96
C LEU A 428 15.40 8.66 8.49
N PHE A 429 15.30 9.85 9.07
CA PHE A 429 15.46 10.05 10.52
C PHE A 429 14.41 9.32 11.35
N PRO A 430 13.11 9.53 11.17
CA PRO A 430 12.11 8.77 11.91
C PRO A 430 12.18 7.27 11.61
N THR A 431 12.55 6.89 10.37
CA THR A 431 12.59 5.48 9.96
C THR A 431 13.76 4.74 10.61
N VAL A 432 14.98 5.30 10.58
CA VAL A 432 16.17 4.70 11.20
C VAL A 432 16.04 4.67 12.72
N LEU A 433 15.57 5.76 13.34
CA LEU A 433 15.32 5.80 14.79
C LEU A 433 14.35 4.71 15.21
N LYS A 434 13.25 4.57 14.49
CA LYS A 434 12.21 3.58 14.77
C LYS A 434 12.73 2.15 14.64
N TYR A 435 13.54 1.88 13.62
CA TYR A 435 14.16 0.58 13.42
C TYR A 435 15.13 0.22 14.57
N ILE A 436 16.01 1.15 14.95
CA ILE A 436 16.94 0.93 16.07
C ILE A 436 16.18 0.78 17.38
N GLY A 437 15.16 1.61 17.60
CA GLY A 437 14.30 1.51 18.77
C GLY A 437 13.61 0.16 18.89
N GLU A 438 13.02 -0.32 17.80
CA GLU A 438 12.28 -1.59 17.77
C GLU A 438 13.19 -2.81 17.94
N THR A 439 14.40 -2.77 17.35
CA THR A 439 15.32 -3.92 17.37
C THR A 439 16.37 -3.87 18.48
N GLY A 440 16.71 -2.69 18.97
CA GLY A 440 17.89 -2.47 19.83
C GLY A 440 19.22 -2.56 19.08
N ASN A 441 19.23 -2.68 17.75
CA ASN A 441 20.43 -2.80 16.93
C ASN A 441 21.13 -1.43 16.75
N LYS A 442 21.79 -0.94 17.80
CA LYS A 442 22.53 0.33 17.75
C LYS A 442 23.69 0.31 16.74
N ALA A 443 24.26 -0.87 16.48
CA ALA A 443 25.36 -1.02 15.52
C ALA A 443 24.94 -0.72 14.07
N PHE A 444 23.65 -0.66 13.78
CA PHE A 444 23.15 -0.30 12.46
C PHE A 444 23.65 1.06 11.97
N ILE A 445 23.88 2.02 12.87
CA ILE A 445 24.42 3.34 12.50
C ILE A 445 25.85 3.30 11.96
N ASP A 446 26.57 2.18 12.19
CA ASP A 446 27.94 1.97 11.75
C ASP A 446 28.04 1.15 10.44
N GLU A 447 26.91 0.61 9.95
CA GLU A 447 26.91 -0.11 8.68
C GLU A 447 27.30 0.83 7.54
N VAL A 448 28.27 0.39 6.72
CA VAL A 448 28.73 1.14 5.54
C VAL A 448 27.87 0.79 4.36
N ILE A 449 27.29 1.80 3.72
CA ILE A 449 26.38 1.66 2.58
C ILE A 449 26.85 2.59 1.45
N PRO A 450 26.89 2.12 0.19
CA PRO A 450 27.26 2.97 -0.94
C PRO A 450 26.20 4.06 -1.15
N TYR A 451 26.62 5.24 -1.61
CA TYR A 451 25.71 6.24 -2.16
C TYR A 451 25.25 5.83 -3.58
N ALA A 452 24.22 6.47 -4.08
CA ALA A 452 23.62 6.12 -5.37
C ALA A 452 24.61 6.28 -6.55
N ASN A 453 25.37 7.36 -6.55
CA ASN A 453 26.21 7.75 -7.68
C ASN A 453 27.68 7.37 -7.51
N LYS A 454 28.25 7.50 -6.34
CA LYS A 454 29.67 7.22 -6.05
C LYS A 454 29.93 7.24 -4.55
N ASP A 455 31.09 6.68 -4.14
CA ASP A 455 31.53 6.62 -2.76
C ASP A 455 30.58 5.83 -1.83
N GLU A 456 30.93 5.75 -0.58
CA GLU A 456 30.15 5.07 0.48
C GLU A 456 30.32 5.79 1.82
N GLY A 457 29.44 5.54 2.76
CA GLY A 457 29.49 6.11 4.10
C GLY A 457 28.76 5.22 5.10
N THR A 458 28.98 5.47 6.39
CA THR A 458 28.15 4.83 7.41
C THR A 458 26.71 5.35 7.37
N VAL A 459 25.77 4.63 7.93
CA VAL A 459 24.38 5.13 8.08
C VAL A 459 24.38 6.49 8.78
N TYR A 460 25.26 6.67 9.78
CA TYR A 460 25.44 7.96 10.46
C TYR A 460 25.92 9.06 9.48
N ASP A 461 26.84 8.75 8.56
CA ASP A 461 27.29 9.70 7.53
C ASP A 461 26.18 10.04 6.54
N HIS A 462 25.36 9.06 6.14
CA HIS A 462 24.18 9.27 5.32
C HIS A 462 23.23 10.29 5.97
N LEU A 463 22.94 10.15 7.26
CA LEU A 463 22.09 11.07 8.00
C LEU A 463 22.72 12.46 8.14
N LYS A 464 24.02 12.56 8.43
CA LYS A 464 24.75 13.85 8.46
C LYS A 464 24.66 14.57 7.12
N ARG A 465 24.84 13.86 6.00
CA ARG A 465 24.72 14.43 4.65
C ARG A 465 23.32 14.88 4.31
N ALA A 466 22.27 14.19 4.79
CA ALA A 466 20.89 14.61 4.61
C ALA A 466 20.61 15.99 5.29
N ILE A 467 21.11 16.21 6.49
CA ILE A 467 21.03 17.53 7.16
C ILE A 467 21.83 18.57 6.36
N GLN A 468 23.06 18.25 5.98
CA GLN A 468 23.93 19.14 5.21
C GLN A 468 23.25 19.55 3.88
N PHE A 469 22.62 18.60 3.16
CA PHE A 469 21.90 18.89 1.93
C PHE A 469 20.86 20.00 2.09
N SER A 470 20.08 19.94 3.18
CA SER A 470 19.07 20.96 3.49
C SER A 470 19.72 22.28 3.92
N MET A 471 20.79 22.24 4.74
CA MET A 471 21.49 23.43 5.24
C MET A 471 22.28 24.19 4.15
N GLU A 472 22.66 23.53 3.08
CA GLU A 472 23.31 24.15 1.90
C GLU A 472 22.30 24.83 0.95
N ARG A 473 21.01 24.58 1.13
CA ARG A 473 19.92 25.04 0.25
C ARG A 473 18.89 25.81 1.05
N LEU A 474 19.29 27.01 1.49
CA LEU A 474 18.47 27.89 2.31
C LEU A 474 17.92 29.06 1.47
N GLY A 475 16.74 29.52 1.86
CA GLY A 475 16.14 30.75 1.33
C GLY A 475 16.53 32.02 2.09
N ALA A 476 15.75 33.07 1.89
CA ALA A 476 16.04 34.42 2.40
C ALA A 476 16.01 34.51 3.93
N HIS A 477 15.16 33.76 4.60
CA HIS A 477 15.06 33.68 6.06
C HIS A 477 15.93 32.60 6.68
N LYS A 478 16.79 31.94 5.89
CA LYS A 478 17.64 30.82 6.29
C LYS A 478 16.87 29.55 6.69
N MET A 479 15.67 29.39 6.17
CA MET A 479 14.94 28.11 6.22
C MET A 479 15.24 27.28 4.98
N PRO A 480 15.06 25.93 5.04
CA PRO A 480 15.25 25.06 3.88
C PRO A 480 14.36 25.46 2.70
N ALA A 481 14.97 25.48 1.52
CA ALA A 481 14.25 25.72 0.28
C ALA A 481 13.31 24.56 -0.04
N GLY A 482 12.13 24.87 -0.62
CA GLY A 482 11.16 23.87 -1.08
C GLY A 482 11.59 23.10 -2.33
N LEU A 483 12.67 23.50 -2.98
CA LEU A 483 13.23 22.93 -4.18
C LEU A 483 12.18 22.70 -5.30
N HIS A 484 12.22 21.54 -5.94
CA HIS A 484 11.20 21.19 -6.94
C HIS A 484 9.82 21.02 -6.31
N ALA A 485 9.75 20.41 -5.15
CA ALA A 485 8.58 20.29 -4.27
C ALA A 485 9.05 19.77 -2.91
N ASP A 486 8.26 20.00 -1.88
CA ASP A 486 8.30 19.21 -0.65
C ASP A 486 7.35 18.01 -0.77
N TRP A 487 6.83 17.45 0.34
CA TRP A 487 5.86 16.36 0.32
C TRP A 487 4.65 16.66 -0.59
N ASN A 488 4.24 17.92 -0.68
CA ASN A 488 3.18 18.35 -1.57
C ASN A 488 3.75 18.67 -2.96
N ASP A 489 3.63 17.73 -3.90
CA ASP A 489 4.10 17.88 -5.28
C ASP A 489 3.47 19.06 -6.03
N CYS A 490 2.36 19.57 -5.54
CA CYS A 490 1.60 20.67 -6.15
C CYS A 490 2.00 22.05 -5.60
N LEU A 491 3.02 22.13 -4.77
CA LEU A 491 3.49 23.38 -4.16
C LEU A 491 4.87 23.77 -4.68
N ARG A 492 4.92 24.73 -5.60
CA ARG A 492 6.14 25.24 -6.24
C ARG A 492 6.48 26.63 -5.69
N LEU A 493 7.39 26.68 -4.73
CA LEU A 493 7.76 27.94 -4.05
C LEU A 493 8.89 28.70 -4.78
N GLY A 494 9.51 28.11 -5.80
CA GLY A 494 10.71 28.60 -6.47
C GLY A 494 11.99 27.99 -5.88
N LYS A 495 13.13 28.25 -6.54
CA LYS A 495 14.42 27.63 -6.19
C LYS A 495 14.90 27.99 -4.78
N LYS A 496 14.54 29.19 -4.31
CA LYS A 496 14.89 29.73 -2.99
C LYS A 496 13.66 30.02 -2.11
N GLY A 497 12.49 29.61 -2.57
CA GLY A 497 11.28 29.66 -1.74
C GLY A 497 11.40 28.67 -0.60
N GLU A 498 10.87 29.00 0.57
CA GLU A 498 11.10 28.29 1.81
C GLU A 498 9.86 27.55 2.27
N SER A 499 10.04 26.29 2.67
CA SER A 499 8.96 25.45 3.20
C SER A 499 9.05 25.35 4.73
N SER A 500 8.02 25.84 5.44
CA SER A 500 7.93 25.67 6.88
C SER A 500 7.82 24.20 7.28
N PHE A 501 7.14 23.40 6.45
CA PHE A 501 7.03 21.95 6.67
C PHE A 501 8.41 21.27 6.63
N VAL A 502 9.25 21.58 5.64
CA VAL A 502 10.61 21.02 5.56
C VAL A 502 11.49 21.55 6.71
N ALA A 503 11.30 22.81 7.11
CA ALA A 503 12.01 23.38 8.27
C ALA A 503 11.69 22.62 9.57
N LEU A 504 10.42 22.27 9.78
CA LEU A 504 9.99 21.46 10.92
C LEU A 504 10.53 20.03 10.86
N GLN A 505 10.59 19.42 9.67
CA GLN A 505 11.22 18.10 9.48
C GLN A 505 12.73 18.15 9.73
N LEU A 506 13.41 19.18 9.27
CA LEU A 506 14.84 19.37 9.53
C LEU A 506 15.11 19.57 11.03
N TYR A 507 14.26 20.35 11.72
CA TYR A 507 14.34 20.50 13.17
C TYR A 507 14.19 19.15 13.89
N TYR A 508 13.22 18.32 13.46
CA TYR A 508 13.05 16.95 13.96
C TYR A 508 14.27 16.08 13.67
N ALA A 509 14.80 16.12 12.45
CA ALA A 509 15.99 15.39 12.05
C ALA A 509 17.20 15.73 12.95
N MET A 510 17.37 17.02 13.29
CA MET A 510 18.40 17.47 14.22
C MET A 510 18.16 16.96 15.65
N THR A 511 16.90 16.81 16.08
CA THR A 511 16.59 16.16 17.36
C THR A 511 17.04 14.71 17.38
N VAL A 512 16.72 13.95 16.34
CA VAL A 512 17.06 12.52 16.23
C VAL A 512 18.58 12.31 16.15
N ILE A 513 19.29 13.11 15.34
CA ILE A 513 20.73 12.89 15.12
C ILE A 513 21.57 13.23 16.36
N LYS A 514 21.06 14.02 17.30
CA LYS A 514 21.74 14.26 18.58
C LYS A 514 21.92 12.96 19.37
N ASP A 515 20.89 12.11 19.41
CA ASP A 515 20.99 10.82 20.08
C ASP A 515 22.04 9.93 19.41
N PHE A 516 22.15 9.96 18.09
CA PHE A 516 23.18 9.22 17.34
C PHE A 516 24.58 9.79 17.58
N ALA A 517 24.72 11.12 17.64
CA ALA A 517 26.00 11.76 17.97
C ALA A 517 26.47 11.44 19.40
N ILE A 518 25.53 11.34 20.34
CA ILE A 518 25.82 10.90 21.73
C ILE A 518 26.29 9.46 21.74
N GLU A 519 25.60 8.54 21.08
CA GLU A 519 25.98 7.12 20.97
C GLU A 519 27.37 6.97 20.32
N LYS A 520 27.68 7.78 19.30
CA LYS A 520 28.98 7.82 18.62
C LYS A 520 30.07 8.58 19.39
N ASN A 521 29.74 9.23 20.49
CA ASN A 521 30.62 10.16 21.21
C ASN A 521 31.23 11.26 20.30
N ASP A 522 30.44 11.70 19.29
CA ASP A 522 30.82 12.77 18.35
C ASP A 522 30.46 14.13 18.93
N LYS A 523 31.29 14.60 19.87
CA LYS A 523 31.02 15.83 20.63
C LYS A 523 31.09 17.09 19.76
N GLU A 524 31.92 17.08 18.71
CA GLU A 524 32.02 18.23 17.81
C GLU A 524 30.76 18.40 16.99
N TYR A 525 30.27 17.31 16.40
CA TYR A 525 29.05 17.34 15.63
C TYR A 525 27.82 17.61 16.52
N LEU A 526 27.79 17.06 17.73
CA LEU A 526 26.72 17.33 18.70
C LEU A 526 26.62 18.82 19.00
N ALA A 527 27.74 19.49 19.32
CA ALA A 527 27.75 20.93 19.60
C ALA A 527 27.34 21.77 18.37
N TYR A 528 27.75 21.35 17.16
CA TYR A 528 27.31 21.97 15.91
C TYR A 528 25.77 21.86 15.75
N ILE A 529 25.23 20.67 15.93
CA ILE A 529 23.78 20.42 15.74
C ILE A 529 22.94 21.14 16.81
N GLU A 530 23.39 21.18 18.08
CA GLU A 530 22.67 21.91 19.13
C GLU A 530 22.57 23.40 18.80
N THR A 531 23.65 24.00 18.32
CA THR A 531 23.66 25.40 17.90
C THR A 531 22.75 25.65 16.69
N THR A 532 22.92 24.83 15.64
CA THR A 532 22.15 24.97 14.39
C THR A 532 20.66 24.75 14.60
N GLN A 533 20.30 23.76 15.42
CA GLN A 533 18.90 23.47 15.75
C GLN A 533 18.25 24.64 16.50
N LYS A 534 18.98 25.23 17.46
CA LYS A 534 18.48 26.40 18.18
C LYS A 534 18.24 27.57 17.24
N GLU A 535 19.22 27.87 16.36
CA GLU A 535 19.10 28.94 15.37
C GLU A 535 17.90 28.69 14.41
N LEU A 536 17.74 27.48 13.90
CA LEU A 536 16.61 27.11 13.06
C LEU A 536 15.29 27.23 13.81
N GLY A 537 15.25 26.81 15.07
CA GLY A 537 14.06 26.94 15.91
C GLY A 537 13.66 28.41 16.12
N ASP A 538 14.63 29.28 16.44
CA ASP A 538 14.41 30.74 16.61
C ASP A 538 13.87 31.32 15.28
N ILE A 539 14.42 30.95 14.13
CA ILE A 539 13.96 31.40 12.81
C ILE A 539 12.52 30.92 12.52
N ILE A 540 12.19 29.67 12.76
CA ILE A 540 10.84 29.15 12.52
C ILE A 540 9.84 29.88 13.42
N GLN A 541 10.20 30.15 14.68
CA GLN A 541 9.33 30.91 15.60
C GLN A 541 9.13 32.36 15.14
N GLU A 542 10.16 33.02 14.65
CA GLU A 542 10.09 34.41 14.19
C GLU A 542 9.27 34.57 12.89
N TYR A 543 9.50 33.66 11.92
CA TYR A 543 8.97 33.82 10.56
C TYR A 543 7.76 32.97 10.26
N CYS A 544 7.50 31.86 10.97
CA CYS A 544 6.40 30.96 10.63
C CYS A 544 5.20 31.01 11.59
N TRP A 545 5.37 31.43 12.83
CA TRP A 545 4.26 31.52 13.78
C TRP A 545 3.40 32.75 13.53
N GLU A 546 2.10 32.59 13.38
CA GLU A 546 1.12 33.66 13.18
C GLU A 546 -0.11 33.44 14.05
N ASP A 547 -0.16 34.10 15.22
CA ASP A 547 -1.28 34.07 16.20
C ASP A 547 -1.65 32.65 16.70
N ASP A 548 -2.29 31.82 15.89
CA ASP A 548 -2.83 30.50 16.25
C ASP A 548 -2.42 29.39 15.28
N ARG A 549 -1.47 29.63 14.37
CA ARG A 549 -1.02 28.70 13.35
C ARG A 549 0.39 28.95 12.87
N PHE A 550 0.99 27.92 12.25
CA PHE A 550 2.20 28.06 11.47
C PHE A 550 1.84 28.25 9.99
N ILE A 551 2.44 29.21 9.31
CA ILE A 551 2.26 29.44 7.87
C ILE A 551 2.84 28.28 7.06
N ARG A 552 2.48 28.19 5.77
CA ARG A 552 2.97 27.12 4.89
C ARG A 552 4.38 27.36 4.34
N GLY A 553 4.77 28.60 4.17
CA GLY A 553 6.09 28.97 3.69
C GLY A 553 6.16 30.33 2.99
N TYR A 554 7.25 30.51 2.27
CA TYR A 554 7.53 31.72 1.48
C TYR A 554 7.88 31.37 0.06
N LYS A 555 7.30 32.10 -0.91
CA LYS A 555 7.80 32.08 -2.29
C LYS A 555 9.18 32.75 -2.39
N GLU A 556 9.88 32.47 -3.46
CA GLU A 556 11.20 33.06 -3.74
C GLU A 556 11.19 34.61 -3.80
N ASP A 557 10.07 35.21 -4.18
CA ASP A 557 9.87 36.66 -4.21
C ASP A 557 9.46 37.28 -2.87
N GLY A 558 9.39 36.50 -1.81
CA GLY A 558 9.02 36.89 -0.46
C GLY A 558 7.52 36.87 -0.15
N GLN A 559 6.68 36.41 -1.09
CA GLN A 559 5.25 36.22 -0.81
C GLN A 559 5.05 35.14 0.25
N VAL A 560 4.32 35.46 1.31
CA VAL A 560 3.90 34.50 2.36
C VAL A 560 2.80 33.62 1.81
N ILE A 561 2.84 32.32 2.13
CA ILE A 561 1.85 31.32 1.73
C ILE A 561 1.27 30.67 2.99
N GLY A 562 -0.05 30.57 3.07
CA GLY A 562 -0.76 29.97 4.20
C GLY A 562 -0.88 30.90 5.41
N SER A 563 -0.82 32.22 5.16
CA SER A 563 -1.13 33.26 6.17
C SER A 563 -2.64 33.41 6.31
N LYS A 564 -3.09 33.80 7.51
CA LYS A 564 -4.50 34.21 7.74
C LYS A 564 -4.98 35.32 6.79
N LYS A 565 -4.07 36.07 6.19
CA LYS A 565 -4.38 37.14 5.24
C LYS A 565 -4.64 36.63 3.83
N ASP A 566 -4.28 35.41 3.55
CA ASP A 566 -4.56 34.82 2.23
C ASP A 566 -6.08 34.58 2.07
N PRO A 567 -6.68 34.99 0.95
CA PRO A 567 -8.11 34.78 0.73
C PRO A 567 -8.47 33.31 0.53
N GLU A 568 -7.51 32.49 0.08
CA GLU A 568 -7.63 31.06 -0.15
C GLU A 568 -6.41 30.34 0.41
N ALA A 569 -6.55 29.09 0.80
CA ALA A 569 -5.49 28.26 1.37
C ALA A 569 -4.74 28.91 2.54
N ASN A 570 -5.49 29.56 3.43
CA ASN A 570 -4.94 30.26 4.58
C ASN A 570 -4.74 29.38 5.82
N MET A 571 -5.15 28.11 5.74
CA MET A 571 -4.92 27.09 6.77
C MET A 571 -4.42 25.81 6.13
N TRP A 572 -3.30 25.29 6.62
CA TRP A 572 -2.66 24.08 6.14
C TRP A 572 -2.42 23.09 7.28
N LEU A 573 -2.73 21.82 7.04
CA LEU A 573 -2.63 20.75 8.04
C LEU A 573 -1.17 20.40 8.40
N ASN A 574 -0.31 20.27 7.39
CA ASN A 574 1.04 19.75 7.56
C ASN A 574 1.91 20.56 8.56
N PRO A 575 1.99 21.90 8.47
CA PRO A 575 2.79 22.68 9.42
C PRO A 575 2.31 22.53 10.86
N GLN A 576 0.99 22.44 11.09
CA GLN A 576 0.44 22.35 12.44
C GLN A 576 0.79 21.03 13.10
N SER A 577 0.53 19.93 12.42
CA SER A 577 0.83 18.59 12.95
C SER A 577 2.34 18.38 13.16
N TRP A 578 3.17 18.85 12.22
CA TRP A 578 4.63 18.69 12.32
C TRP A 578 5.30 19.66 13.30
N ALA A 579 4.71 20.80 13.60
CA ALA A 579 5.19 21.67 14.70
C ALA A 579 5.10 20.95 16.06
N VAL A 580 4.08 20.13 16.25
CA VAL A 580 3.92 19.27 17.44
C VAL A 580 4.85 18.06 17.37
N ILE A 581 4.84 17.31 16.26
CA ILE A 581 5.65 16.08 16.08
C ILE A 581 7.14 16.39 16.23
N SER A 582 7.61 17.51 15.70
CA SER A 582 9.02 17.93 15.80
C SER A 582 9.45 18.35 17.19
N GLY A 583 8.49 18.67 18.07
CA GLY A 583 8.75 19.22 19.40
C GLY A 583 9.15 20.70 19.39
N LEU A 584 8.97 21.42 18.27
CA LEU A 584 9.28 22.85 18.18
C LEU A 584 8.23 23.71 18.88
N ALA A 585 6.95 23.40 18.68
CA ALA A 585 5.87 24.18 19.23
C ALA A 585 5.89 24.15 20.77
N SER A 586 5.74 25.33 21.43
CA SER A 586 5.42 25.33 22.85
C SER A 586 4.07 24.66 23.09
N LYS A 587 3.79 24.29 24.34
CA LYS A 587 2.49 23.69 24.65
C LYS A 587 1.33 24.58 24.23
N GLU A 588 1.42 25.85 24.48
CA GLU A 588 0.39 26.85 24.15
C GLU A 588 0.22 26.96 22.61
N GLN A 589 1.32 26.98 21.87
CA GLN A 589 1.28 27.02 20.41
C GLN A 589 0.67 25.73 19.84
N ALA A 590 1.03 24.56 20.39
CA ALA A 590 0.48 23.28 20.00
C ALA A 590 -1.04 23.24 20.20
N GLU A 591 -1.53 23.67 21.36
CA GLU A 591 -2.97 23.75 21.67
C GLU A 591 -3.70 24.65 20.68
N LEU A 592 -3.18 25.87 20.43
CA LEU A 592 -3.78 26.82 19.49
C LEU A 592 -3.79 26.30 18.05
N ALA A 593 -2.67 25.72 17.59
CA ALA A 593 -2.54 25.20 16.23
C ALA A 593 -3.48 24.00 15.98
N LEU A 594 -3.54 23.07 16.93
CA LEU A 594 -4.42 21.89 16.83
C LEU A 594 -5.91 22.27 16.91
N GLU A 595 -6.26 23.25 17.77
CA GLU A 595 -7.62 23.79 17.83
C GLU A 595 -8.01 24.48 16.52
N SER A 596 -7.08 25.20 15.88
CA SER A 596 -7.31 25.82 14.58
C SER A 596 -7.50 24.79 13.48
N VAL A 597 -6.74 23.68 13.49
CA VAL A 597 -6.96 22.55 12.59
C VAL A 597 -8.37 21.99 12.76
N HIS A 598 -8.77 21.70 13.98
CA HIS A 598 -10.10 21.14 14.25
C HIS A 598 -11.22 22.09 13.80
N ARG A 599 -11.09 23.38 14.09
CA ARG A 599 -12.09 24.39 13.72
C ARG A 599 -12.20 24.60 12.21
N GLU A 600 -11.09 24.60 11.46
CA GLU A 600 -11.04 25.08 10.08
C GLU A 600 -10.86 23.97 9.04
N LEU A 601 -10.22 22.87 9.43
CA LEU A 601 -9.93 21.77 8.49
C LEU A 601 -10.76 20.52 8.75
N ASN A 602 -11.24 20.27 9.98
CA ASN A 602 -11.94 19.03 10.28
C ASN A 602 -13.30 18.93 9.58
N THR A 603 -13.64 17.72 9.18
CA THR A 603 -14.92 17.33 8.57
C THR A 603 -15.35 15.96 9.10
N LYS A 604 -16.57 15.54 8.83
CA LYS A 604 -17.06 14.19 9.20
C LYS A 604 -16.32 13.01 8.55
N PHE A 605 -15.37 13.28 7.64
CA PHE A 605 -14.59 12.27 6.93
C PHE A 605 -13.07 12.44 7.14
N GLY A 606 -12.67 13.32 8.06
CA GLY A 606 -11.30 13.64 8.39
C GLY A 606 -10.90 15.09 8.08
N ALA A 607 -9.65 15.44 8.36
CA ALA A 607 -9.15 16.80 8.19
C ALA A 607 -8.71 17.06 6.74
N ARG A 608 -9.09 18.21 6.20
CA ARG A 608 -8.65 18.71 4.88
C ARG A 608 -7.16 19.00 4.90
N VAL A 609 -6.48 18.82 3.76
CA VAL A 609 -5.06 19.15 3.65
C VAL A 609 -4.82 20.67 3.74
N MET A 610 -5.77 21.44 3.24
CA MET A 610 -5.79 22.90 3.37
C MET A 610 -7.21 23.46 3.15
N ALA A 611 -7.46 24.66 3.59
CA ALA A 611 -8.72 25.39 3.40
C ALA A 611 -8.48 26.91 3.37
N PRO A 612 -9.39 27.69 2.71
CA PRO A 612 -10.28 27.23 1.64
C PRO A 612 -9.53 26.72 0.41
N SER A 613 -10.20 25.94 -0.47
CA SER A 613 -9.59 25.48 -1.74
C SER A 613 -9.25 26.66 -2.66
N TYR A 614 -8.21 26.51 -3.47
CA TYR A 614 -7.90 27.48 -4.53
C TYR A 614 -8.98 27.47 -5.61
N VAL A 615 -9.44 28.68 -5.98
CA VAL A 615 -10.38 28.94 -7.07
C VAL A 615 -9.90 30.12 -7.92
N ASP A 616 -9.72 31.29 -7.29
CA ASP A 616 -9.42 32.56 -7.97
C ASP A 616 -8.09 33.20 -7.52
N HIS A 617 -7.56 32.83 -6.36
CA HIS A 617 -6.42 33.50 -5.72
C HIS A 617 -5.19 32.61 -5.53
N ALA A 618 -5.04 31.57 -6.36
CA ALA A 618 -3.84 30.74 -6.33
C ALA A 618 -2.60 31.57 -6.73
N PHE A 619 -1.52 31.43 -5.95
CA PHE A 619 -0.26 32.03 -6.33
C PHE A 619 0.38 31.28 -7.53
N ASP A 620 1.26 31.97 -8.25
CA ASP A 620 2.03 31.32 -9.32
C ASP A 620 2.95 30.23 -8.74
N GLY A 621 2.67 28.97 -9.08
CA GLY A 621 3.29 27.79 -8.48
C GLY A 621 2.36 26.93 -7.61
N ALA A 622 1.13 27.37 -7.32
CA ALA A 622 0.12 26.56 -6.65
C ALA A 622 -0.57 25.61 -7.63
N LEU A 623 0.13 24.55 -8.04
CA LEU A 623 -0.41 23.58 -9.00
C LEU A 623 -1.65 22.83 -8.48
N ALA A 624 -1.95 22.91 -7.20
CA ALA A 624 -3.18 22.35 -6.62
C ALA A 624 -4.44 22.87 -7.31
N ILE A 625 -4.44 24.08 -7.85
CA ILE A 625 -5.57 24.67 -8.61
C ILE A 625 -5.95 23.83 -9.86
N LEU A 626 -5.06 22.99 -10.36
CA LEU A 626 -5.36 22.08 -11.49
C LEU A 626 -6.38 20.99 -11.11
N PHE A 627 -6.51 20.70 -9.82
CA PHE A 627 -7.53 19.79 -9.32
C PHE A 627 -8.83 20.51 -9.02
N ASN A 628 -9.91 19.80 -9.21
CA ASN A 628 -11.22 20.30 -8.79
C ASN A 628 -11.20 20.66 -7.30
N LYS A 629 -11.96 21.71 -6.95
CA LYS A 629 -12.17 22.13 -5.56
C LYS A 629 -12.57 20.95 -4.67
N SER A 630 -12.00 20.86 -3.49
CA SER A 630 -12.23 19.79 -2.50
C SER A 630 -11.79 18.39 -2.93
N THR A 631 -10.81 18.30 -3.82
CA THR A 631 -10.20 17.03 -4.25
C THR A 631 -8.68 17.11 -4.16
N LYS A 632 -8.04 15.99 -3.87
CA LYS A 632 -6.58 15.85 -3.78
C LYS A 632 -5.96 17.00 -2.97
N GLU A 633 -4.89 17.62 -3.49
CA GLU A 633 -4.18 18.72 -2.83
C GLU A 633 -4.97 20.04 -2.83
N ASN A 634 -6.05 20.14 -3.62
CA ASN A 634 -6.89 21.35 -3.63
C ASN A 634 -8.03 21.28 -2.59
N GLY A 635 -7.67 21.18 -1.32
CA GLY A 635 -8.61 21.18 -0.21
C GLY A 635 -9.35 19.87 0.01
N GLY A 636 -8.92 18.76 -0.61
CA GLY A 636 -9.42 17.43 -0.29
C GLY A 636 -8.94 16.95 1.08
N ILE A 637 -9.55 15.90 1.61
CA ILE A 637 -9.02 15.15 2.74
C ILE A 637 -7.93 14.23 2.18
N PHE A 638 -6.68 14.73 2.14
CA PHE A 638 -5.57 13.89 1.77
C PHE A 638 -5.28 12.95 2.92
N SER A 639 -5.32 11.63 2.67
CA SER A 639 -5.45 10.66 3.77
C SER A 639 -4.14 10.43 4.52
N GLN A 640 -2.98 10.64 3.90
CA GLN A 640 -1.69 10.44 4.56
C GLN A 640 -1.47 11.40 5.76
N PRO A 641 -1.76 12.72 5.69
CA PRO A 641 -1.68 13.62 6.84
C PRO A 641 -2.62 13.28 8.00
N GLN A 642 -3.63 12.42 7.80
CA GLN A 642 -4.49 11.98 8.90
C GLN A 642 -3.68 11.25 9.98
N GLY A 643 -2.70 10.43 9.59
CA GLY A 643 -1.80 9.77 10.53
C GLY A 643 -0.98 10.77 11.35
N TRP A 644 -0.54 11.87 10.73
CA TRP A 644 0.23 12.91 11.45
C TRP A 644 -0.62 13.68 12.42
N ILE A 645 -1.85 14.03 12.09
CA ILE A 645 -2.73 14.75 13.04
C ILE A 645 -3.15 13.85 14.20
N ILE A 646 -3.44 12.56 13.94
CA ILE A 646 -3.69 11.56 15.00
C ILE A 646 -2.50 11.49 15.96
N LEU A 647 -1.28 11.40 15.43
CA LEU A 647 -0.07 11.36 16.24
C LEU A 647 0.12 12.67 17.04
N ALA A 648 -0.06 13.83 16.41
CA ALA A 648 0.12 15.13 17.05
C ALA A 648 -0.85 15.32 18.23
N GLU A 649 -2.13 15.01 18.06
CA GLU A 649 -3.12 15.06 19.13
C GLU A 649 -2.78 14.07 20.26
N ALA A 650 -2.36 12.85 19.90
CA ALA A 650 -1.95 11.86 20.88
C ALA A 650 -0.70 12.28 21.67
N LEU A 651 0.26 12.95 21.04
CA LEU A 651 1.44 13.52 21.74
C LEU A 651 1.07 14.58 22.76
N MET A 652 -0.01 15.32 22.52
CA MET A 652 -0.56 16.28 23.46
C MET A 652 -1.45 15.65 24.55
N GLY A 653 -1.75 14.35 24.44
CA GLY A 653 -2.63 13.64 25.38
C GLY A 653 -4.12 13.83 25.07
N HIS A 654 -4.48 14.30 23.89
CA HIS A 654 -5.86 14.53 23.44
C HIS A 654 -6.46 13.24 22.87
N GLY A 655 -6.69 12.25 23.69
CA GLY A 655 -7.13 10.93 23.27
C GLY A 655 -8.49 10.91 22.57
N ASN A 656 -9.46 11.74 23.00
CA ASN A 656 -10.75 11.87 22.33
C ASN A 656 -10.59 12.37 20.90
N ARG A 657 -9.77 13.42 20.69
CA ARG A 657 -9.57 14.04 19.38
C ARG A 657 -8.74 13.18 18.45
N ALA A 658 -7.68 12.52 18.97
CA ALA A 658 -6.90 11.55 18.18
C ALA A 658 -7.78 10.42 17.65
N PHE A 659 -8.68 9.90 18.47
CA PHE A 659 -9.60 8.84 18.07
C PHE A 659 -10.74 9.34 17.17
N GLU A 660 -11.18 10.59 17.32
CA GLU A 660 -12.13 11.25 16.41
C GLU A 660 -11.57 11.28 14.99
N TYR A 661 -10.34 11.79 14.77
CA TYR A 661 -9.68 11.80 13.47
C TYR A 661 -9.49 10.39 12.88
N PHE A 662 -9.15 9.40 13.72
CA PHE A 662 -9.12 8.01 13.30
C PHE A 662 -10.49 7.55 12.80
N THR A 663 -11.54 7.76 13.58
CA THR A 663 -12.90 7.31 13.28
C THR A 663 -13.43 7.94 12.00
N GLU A 664 -13.22 9.23 11.81
CA GLU A 664 -13.68 9.98 10.63
C GLU A 664 -12.98 9.51 9.35
N SER A 665 -11.69 9.25 9.40
CA SER A 665 -10.88 8.88 8.23
C SER A 665 -10.75 7.37 7.99
N SER A 666 -11.13 6.53 8.95
CA SER A 666 -10.97 5.07 8.85
C SER A 666 -11.93 4.44 7.85
N PRO A 667 -11.46 3.58 6.93
CA PRO A 667 -12.35 2.87 6.01
C PRO A 667 -13.36 1.95 6.72
N ALA A 668 -12.97 1.30 7.82
CA ALA A 668 -13.83 0.37 8.53
C ALA A 668 -15.08 1.04 9.13
N THR A 669 -14.96 2.29 9.59
CA THR A 669 -16.08 3.06 10.12
C THR A 669 -17.08 3.46 9.03
N GLN A 670 -16.68 3.42 7.76
CA GLN A 670 -17.52 3.72 6.60
C GLN A 670 -18.15 2.47 5.97
N ASN A 671 -18.04 1.30 6.60
CA ASN A 671 -18.57 0.04 6.06
C ASN A 671 -20.06 0.10 5.73
N ASP A 672 -20.89 0.72 6.59
CA ASP A 672 -22.31 0.88 6.38
C ASP A 672 -22.65 2.02 5.41
N ASN A 673 -21.66 2.81 5.03
CA ASN A 673 -21.75 3.97 4.15
C ASN A 673 -21.01 3.78 2.82
N ALA A 674 -20.89 2.54 2.39
CA ALA A 674 -20.07 2.14 1.23
C ALA A 674 -20.50 2.79 -0.09
N ASP A 675 -21.80 3.11 -0.28
CA ASP A 675 -22.27 3.82 -1.48
C ASP A 675 -21.72 5.27 -1.57
N VAL A 676 -21.45 5.89 -0.43
CA VAL A 676 -20.82 7.22 -0.36
C VAL A 676 -19.32 7.10 -0.52
N ARG A 677 -18.70 6.20 0.24
CA ARG A 677 -17.25 6.01 0.21
C ARG A 677 -16.75 5.48 -1.13
N VAL A 678 -17.49 4.57 -1.76
CA VAL A 678 -17.23 3.87 -3.03
C VAL A 678 -16.08 2.84 -2.93
N LEU A 679 -14.94 3.20 -2.36
CA LEU A 679 -13.80 2.29 -2.18
C LEU A 679 -14.05 1.23 -1.09
N GLU A 680 -13.17 0.25 -1.07
CA GLU A 680 -13.14 -0.86 -0.11
C GLU A 680 -13.20 -0.36 1.34
N PRO A 681 -14.07 -0.91 2.19
CA PRO A 681 -14.14 -0.52 3.60
C PRO A 681 -13.02 -1.12 4.47
N TYR A 682 -12.12 -1.89 3.90
CA TYR A 682 -11.01 -2.54 4.60
C TYR A 682 -9.63 -1.97 4.24
N VAL A 683 -9.54 -0.96 3.34
CA VAL A 683 -8.26 -0.33 2.97
C VAL A 683 -8.39 1.19 2.84
N HIS A 684 -7.30 1.88 3.15
CA HIS A 684 -7.19 3.32 2.93
C HIS A 684 -7.06 3.67 1.46
N GLY A 685 -7.69 4.79 1.06
CA GLY A 685 -7.42 5.49 -0.18
C GLY A 685 -6.42 6.62 0.01
N GLN A 686 -6.02 7.26 -1.09
CA GLN A 686 -5.10 8.40 -1.05
C GLN A 686 -5.80 9.67 -0.58
N PHE A 687 -7.04 9.90 -1.01
CA PHE A 687 -7.83 11.07 -0.62
C PHE A 687 -9.33 10.79 -0.65
N THR A 688 -10.07 11.62 0.08
CA THR A 688 -11.53 11.65 0.11
C THR A 688 -12.01 13.05 -0.29
N GLU A 689 -13.05 13.12 -1.11
CA GLU A 689 -13.69 14.38 -1.50
C GLU A 689 -14.41 14.99 -0.29
N THR A 690 -14.39 16.33 -0.19
CA THR A 690 -14.92 17.03 0.96
C THR A 690 -16.01 18.03 0.60
N VAL A 691 -16.40 18.87 1.52
CA VAL A 691 -17.61 19.70 1.62
C VAL A 691 -18.06 20.46 0.37
N ASP A 692 -17.13 20.83 -0.50
CA ASP A 692 -17.48 21.55 -1.74
C ASP A 692 -17.66 20.63 -2.95
N SER A 693 -17.42 19.34 -2.81
CA SER A 693 -17.68 18.36 -3.85
C SER A 693 -19.15 17.92 -3.83
N PRO A 694 -19.77 17.71 -5.00
CA PRO A 694 -21.09 17.09 -5.08
C PRO A 694 -21.09 15.63 -4.61
N PHE A 695 -19.91 15.05 -4.38
CA PHE A 695 -19.71 13.67 -3.94
C PHE A 695 -18.91 13.62 -2.63
N GLU A 696 -19.24 14.49 -1.68
CA GLU A 696 -18.60 14.52 -0.36
C GLU A 696 -18.57 13.14 0.28
N GLY A 697 -17.38 12.71 0.73
CA GLY A 697 -17.14 11.39 1.33
C GLY A 697 -16.65 10.33 0.36
N ARG A 698 -16.67 10.57 -0.96
CA ARG A 698 -16.17 9.63 -1.95
C ARG A 698 -14.64 9.55 -1.89
N SER A 699 -14.12 8.35 -1.69
CA SER A 699 -12.68 8.09 -1.59
C SER A 699 -12.09 7.57 -2.91
N HIS A 700 -10.80 7.82 -3.12
CA HIS A 700 -10.11 7.52 -4.37
C HIS A 700 -8.71 6.94 -4.15
N VAL A 701 -8.18 6.26 -5.20
CA VAL A 701 -6.81 5.74 -5.29
C VAL A 701 -6.52 4.78 -4.14
N HIS A 702 -7.13 3.61 -4.24
CA HIS A 702 -7.09 2.56 -3.22
C HIS A 702 -5.72 1.89 -3.09
N TRP A 703 -5.48 1.25 -1.97
CA TRP A 703 -4.35 0.39 -1.62
C TRP A 703 -3.00 1.09 -1.53
N LEU A 704 -2.40 1.50 -2.66
CA LEU A 704 -1.02 1.97 -2.72
C LEU A 704 -0.94 3.45 -2.35
N THR A 705 -0.85 3.71 -1.06
CA THR A 705 -0.81 5.06 -0.48
C THR A 705 -0.01 5.08 0.83
N GLY A 706 0.75 6.14 1.06
CA GLY A 706 1.45 6.38 2.32
C GLY A 706 0.52 6.55 3.53
N THR A 707 -0.79 6.65 3.30
CA THR A 707 -1.80 6.65 4.36
C THR A 707 -1.70 5.43 5.24
N ALA A 708 -1.46 4.24 4.65
CA ALA A 708 -1.38 2.99 5.40
C ALA A 708 -0.34 3.08 6.52
N SER A 709 0.88 3.52 6.19
CA SER A 709 1.98 3.63 7.16
C SER A 709 1.77 4.75 8.17
N THR A 710 1.33 5.94 7.72
CA THR A 710 1.18 7.08 8.65
C THR A 710 0.04 6.89 9.63
N VAL A 711 -1.10 6.32 9.19
CA VAL A 711 -2.21 5.99 10.09
C VAL A 711 -1.82 4.85 11.03
N MET A 712 -1.06 3.84 10.56
CA MET A 712 -0.54 2.78 11.43
C MET A 712 0.35 3.38 12.55
N VAL A 713 1.26 4.29 12.19
CA VAL A 713 2.08 5.01 13.17
C VAL A 713 1.21 5.82 14.15
N GLY A 714 0.21 6.55 13.64
CA GLY A 714 -0.74 7.29 14.47
C GLY A 714 -1.51 6.39 15.45
N CYS A 715 -1.89 5.19 15.02
CA CYS A 715 -2.56 4.21 15.89
C CYS A 715 -1.60 3.58 16.91
N VAL A 716 -0.44 3.06 16.45
CA VAL A 716 0.49 2.31 17.31
C VAL A 716 1.24 3.22 18.27
N GLU A 717 1.84 4.31 17.77
CA GLU A 717 2.66 5.22 18.58
C GLU A 717 1.86 6.35 19.21
N GLY A 718 0.76 6.76 18.57
CA GLY A 718 -0.15 7.77 19.08
C GLY A 718 -1.17 7.16 20.04
N ILE A 719 -2.24 6.57 19.52
CA ILE A 719 -3.39 6.10 20.32
C ILE A 719 -2.98 5.00 21.31
N CYS A 720 -2.29 3.95 20.84
CA CYS A 720 -1.79 2.88 21.71
C CYS A 720 -0.57 3.29 22.55
N GLY A 721 0.16 4.33 22.12
CA GLY A 721 1.27 4.91 22.86
C GLY A 721 2.55 4.09 22.88
N MET A 722 2.76 3.18 21.91
CA MET A 722 3.94 2.31 21.85
C MET A 722 5.07 3.03 21.11
N ARG A 723 5.98 3.67 21.82
CA ARG A 723 7.07 4.48 21.26
C ARG A 723 8.43 3.89 21.62
N PRO A 724 9.02 3.08 20.72
CA PRO A 724 10.36 2.52 20.92
C PRO A 724 11.43 3.62 20.80
N ASP A 725 12.48 3.51 21.63
CA ASP A 725 13.67 4.34 21.56
C ASP A 725 14.97 3.51 21.70
N PHE A 726 16.13 4.17 21.82
CA PHE A 726 17.42 3.47 21.91
C PHE A 726 17.51 2.45 23.04
N ASP A 727 16.93 2.73 24.21
CA ASP A 727 17.16 1.98 25.44
C ASP A 727 15.94 1.16 25.88
N GLY A 728 14.79 1.34 25.22
CA GLY A 728 13.59 0.61 25.60
C GLY A 728 12.32 1.04 24.90
N LEU A 729 11.20 1.00 25.62
CA LEU A 729 9.87 1.30 25.10
C LEU A 729 9.12 2.24 26.04
N LEU A 730 8.78 3.42 25.55
CA LEU A 730 7.83 4.31 26.22
C LEU A 730 6.39 3.81 25.96
N VAL A 731 5.59 3.72 27.03
CA VAL A 731 4.16 3.34 26.98
C VAL A 731 3.32 4.55 27.39
N ALA A 732 2.82 5.31 26.43
CA ALA A 732 2.14 6.58 26.67
C ALA A 732 0.85 6.66 25.83
N PRO A 733 -0.19 5.88 26.15
CA PRO A 733 -1.44 5.86 25.39
C PRO A 733 -2.20 7.19 25.48
N ALA A 734 -2.87 7.52 24.38
CA ALA A 734 -3.84 8.63 24.31
C ALA A 734 -5.14 8.07 23.73
N ILE A 735 -6.12 7.81 24.58
CA ILE A 735 -7.34 7.06 24.25
C ILE A 735 -8.61 7.83 24.58
N PRO A 736 -9.74 7.46 23.95
CA PRO A 736 -11.03 8.05 24.32
C PRO A 736 -11.32 7.89 25.83
N SER A 737 -11.82 8.95 26.43
CA SER A 737 -12.23 8.97 27.85
C SER A 737 -13.31 7.91 28.18
N THR A 738 -14.02 7.44 27.16
CA THR A 738 -15.04 6.38 27.27
C THR A 738 -14.44 4.97 27.36
N TRP A 739 -13.18 4.76 26.96
CA TRP A 739 -12.55 3.46 27.09
C TRP A 739 -12.08 3.23 28.52
N LYS A 740 -12.55 2.14 29.13
CA LYS A 740 -12.14 1.73 30.49
C LYS A 740 -10.81 1.00 30.53
N GLY A 741 -10.23 0.75 29.37
CA GLY A 741 -8.94 0.10 29.20
C GLY A 741 -8.88 -0.69 27.91
N PHE A 742 -7.70 -1.23 27.62
CA PHE A 742 -7.44 -2.11 26.48
C PHE A 742 -6.18 -2.95 26.73
N THR A 743 -5.92 -3.92 25.87
CA THR A 743 -4.74 -4.79 25.98
C THR A 743 -3.94 -4.79 24.67
N ILE A 744 -2.63 -4.98 24.80
CA ILE A 744 -1.71 -5.17 23.66
C ILE A 744 -0.87 -6.42 23.91
N GLU A 745 -0.76 -7.27 22.93
CA GLU A 745 0.27 -8.29 22.81
C GLU A 745 1.28 -7.82 21.77
N LYS A 746 2.56 -7.73 22.13
CA LYS A 746 3.62 -7.24 21.23
C LYS A 746 4.87 -8.09 21.38
N VAL A 747 5.50 -8.41 20.26
CA VAL A 747 6.89 -8.86 20.23
C VAL A 747 7.80 -7.64 20.12
N PHE A 748 8.69 -7.45 21.10
CA PHE A 748 9.60 -6.32 21.15
C PHE A 748 11.01 -6.82 21.47
N ARG A 749 11.96 -6.58 20.56
CA ARG A 749 13.34 -7.08 20.69
C ARG A 749 13.41 -8.59 20.98
N GLY A 750 12.57 -9.38 20.30
CA GLY A 750 12.48 -10.83 20.47
C GLY A 750 11.81 -11.30 21.77
N LYS A 751 11.26 -10.39 22.59
CA LYS A 751 10.59 -10.70 23.85
C LYS A 751 9.10 -10.40 23.77
N LYS A 752 8.28 -11.20 24.44
CA LYS A 752 6.82 -10.99 24.48
C LYS A 752 6.45 -9.97 25.57
N LEU A 753 5.65 -8.98 25.22
CA LEU A 753 5.03 -8.01 26.11
C LEU A 753 3.51 -8.22 26.09
N ASN A 754 2.91 -8.46 27.27
CA ASN A 754 1.47 -8.43 27.51
C ASN A 754 1.18 -7.14 28.28
N ILE A 755 0.58 -6.17 27.61
CA ILE A 755 0.37 -4.84 28.17
C ILE A 755 -1.12 -4.67 28.46
N THR A 756 -1.45 -4.29 29.70
CA THR A 756 -2.82 -3.95 30.12
C THR A 756 -2.87 -2.50 30.52
N VAL A 757 -3.67 -1.72 29.80
CA VAL A 757 -3.99 -0.33 30.15
C VAL A 757 -5.33 -0.30 30.88
N LYS A 758 -5.36 0.33 32.05
CA LYS A 758 -6.56 0.52 32.89
C LYS A 758 -6.91 2.01 32.96
N ASN A 759 -8.14 2.36 32.64
CA ASN A 759 -8.62 3.74 32.59
C ASN A 759 -9.98 3.90 33.27
N GLU A 760 -10.07 3.59 34.55
CA GLU A 760 -11.34 3.66 35.29
C GLU A 760 -11.86 5.10 35.44
N ASN A 761 -10.94 6.05 35.45
CA ASN A 761 -11.25 7.47 35.65
C ASN A 761 -11.59 8.26 34.38
N GLY A 762 -11.51 7.63 33.20
CA GLY A 762 -11.81 8.28 31.92
C GLY A 762 -10.78 9.37 31.57
N ALA A 763 -9.51 9.11 31.82
CA ALA A 763 -8.43 9.99 31.36
C ALA A 763 -8.23 9.82 29.83
N GLU A 764 -7.83 10.89 29.16
CA GLU A 764 -7.50 10.86 27.73
C GLU A 764 -6.03 10.54 27.47
N GLY A 765 -5.16 10.86 28.44
CA GLY A 765 -3.72 10.65 28.38
C GLY A 765 -3.08 10.68 29.75
N GLY A 766 -1.76 10.46 29.79
CA GLY A 766 -1.00 10.42 31.05
C GLY A 766 -1.12 9.08 31.79
N TYR A 767 -0.47 8.99 32.93
CA TYR A 767 -0.50 7.79 33.78
C TYR A 767 -0.36 8.17 35.25
N LYS A 768 -0.85 7.30 36.14
CA LYS A 768 -0.72 7.38 37.59
C LYS A 768 0.24 6.34 38.12
N GLU A 769 0.17 5.14 37.58
CA GLU A 769 1.00 4.02 38.01
C GLU A 769 1.44 3.19 36.81
N PHE A 770 2.65 2.66 36.90
CA PHE A 770 3.24 1.81 35.88
C PHE A 770 3.99 0.64 36.51
N TYR A 771 3.72 -0.57 36.03
CA TYR A 771 4.31 -1.79 36.56
C TYR A 771 4.90 -2.65 35.46
N LEU A 772 6.09 -3.20 35.71
CA LEU A 772 6.73 -4.22 34.89
C LEU A 772 6.96 -5.48 35.72
N ASN A 773 6.36 -6.61 35.35
CA ASN A 773 6.48 -7.90 36.06
C ASN A 773 6.17 -7.81 37.58
N GLY A 774 5.23 -6.96 37.94
CA GLY A 774 4.82 -6.72 39.35
C GLY A 774 5.66 -5.68 40.12
N GLU A 775 6.80 -5.19 39.52
CA GLU A 775 7.58 -4.11 40.09
C GLU A 775 7.01 -2.75 39.64
N LYS A 776 6.77 -1.85 40.56
CA LYS A 776 6.37 -0.47 40.25
C LYS A 776 7.56 0.33 39.75
N LEU A 777 7.45 0.93 38.58
CA LEU A 777 8.44 1.81 37.98
C LEU A 777 8.03 3.29 38.18
N GLU A 778 9.03 4.17 38.26
CA GLU A 778 8.80 5.61 38.42
C GLU A 778 8.29 6.29 37.14
N LYS A 779 8.63 5.74 35.98
CA LYS A 779 8.24 6.24 34.67
C LYS A 779 7.48 5.18 33.89
N ASN A 780 6.62 5.60 32.99
CA ASN A 780 5.89 4.73 32.04
C ASN A 780 6.81 4.23 30.92
N TYR A 781 7.96 3.70 31.29
CA TYR A 781 9.03 3.29 30.40
C TYR A 781 9.55 1.92 30.77
N ILE A 782 9.70 1.05 29.76
CA ILE A 782 10.22 -0.31 29.89
C ILE A 782 11.69 -0.29 29.46
N PRO A 783 12.67 -0.32 30.39
CA PRO A 783 14.07 -0.47 30.02
C PRO A 783 14.31 -1.85 29.42
N ALA A 784 15.05 -1.90 28.31
CA ALA A 784 15.28 -3.15 27.58
C ALA A 784 16.04 -4.20 28.42
N ASP A 785 16.94 -3.76 29.29
CA ASP A 785 17.75 -4.59 30.18
C ASP A 785 16.93 -5.24 31.33
N LYS A 786 15.75 -4.68 31.67
CA LYS A 786 14.84 -5.26 32.68
C LYS A 786 13.84 -6.26 32.09
N MET A 787 13.76 -6.41 30.78
CA MET A 787 12.80 -7.32 30.14
C MET A 787 13.22 -8.80 30.29
N LYS A 788 12.26 -9.65 30.61
CA LYS A 788 12.32 -11.13 30.56
C LYS A 788 11.85 -11.61 29.18
N ASP A 789 11.85 -12.91 28.92
CA ASP A 789 11.32 -13.46 27.65
C ASP A 789 9.80 -13.21 27.51
N VAL A 790 9.05 -13.24 28.61
CA VAL A 790 7.64 -12.85 28.69
C VAL A 790 7.48 -11.82 29.80
N ASN A 791 6.79 -10.72 29.50
CA ASN A 791 6.62 -9.60 30.40
C ASN A 791 5.15 -9.23 30.55
N GLU A 792 4.75 -8.98 31.80
CA GLU A 792 3.46 -8.40 32.14
C GLU A 792 3.66 -6.93 32.46
N VAL A 793 2.95 -6.08 31.73
CA VAL A 793 3.00 -4.60 31.88
C VAL A 793 1.61 -4.10 32.25
N ILE A 794 1.52 -3.30 33.30
CA ILE A 794 0.26 -2.66 33.71
C ILE A 794 0.48 -1.17 33.77
N LEU A 795 -0.32 -0.42 33.02
CA LEU A 795 -0.40 1.03 33.09
C LEU A 795 -1.78 1.43 33.61
N VAL A 796 -1.81 2.28 34.63
CA VAL A 796 -3.03 2.88 35.17
C VAL A 796 -3.04 4.36 34.80
N MET A 797 -4.06 4.80 34.06
CA MET A 797 -4.28 6.20 33.65
C MET A 797 -5.01 7.00 34.72
#